data_d73951a4ed8979a28c22467c85e7a77b
#
_entry.id   d73951a4ed8979a28c22467c85e7a77b
#
_cell.length_a   1.000
_cell.length_b   1.000
_cell.length_c   1.000
_cell.angle_alpha   90.00
_cell.angle_beta   90.00
_cell.angle_gamma   90.00
#
_symmetry.space_group_name_H-M   'P 1'
#
loop_
_entity.id
_entity.type
_entity.pdbx_description
1 polymer ?
#
loop_
_entity_poly.entity_id
_entity_poly.type
_entity_poly.pdbx_seq_one_letter_code
_entity_poly.pdbx_strand_id
1 'polypeptide(L)'
;MTSCIIDPIADKYTEYEKLKTECAQLRAENTKLREKLDSLCIRYGIELPDEDNSSDVASEAEKTEEISPAVTNCSTSEEKIELFMSLFRGREDVCAKRWHSEKSGKSGYQPVCLNEWNTWLCDKRKTKCADCKNRKFAPLTENVIRKHLQGKVANSTDTIGVYPLTKDECCYFLVIDFDGEGWKEDISAVREICGKNDIPVLAERSRSGQGGHLWFFFTDKVKASQARRLGTLLINGAMQVRHDIGFSAYDRLFPNQDVMPKGGFGNLIVLPLQGGPRRNGNSVFVDEDFKEYPDQWQVLACVSRIDEEKLKEKVRVLSIYDEPVEQSILRTTESHDGRKQKSGLSAEDFPSIIRISCSNMIYTEKSGVSERALGAIKRMGVYANPEFFKAQKMRLPTYGKPRFICVYEEDDAYIVIPRGRLDRLRSLLKEAGVQFLLDDRRNGGEKIKVSFNGTLREEQQRAFSALMSRDTGVLSATTAFGKTVVGARMIAERKRNTLVLVHTSALLNQWKSTLTKFLDFGYELPEWKKTRGRKKELSYIGQLGAAKNTLNGKIDIAIMQSLGGKNGVKEIVKNYGLVIVDECHHVPALMFEQVLKAVNAKYVYGLTATPVRADGGLKTLNRIFSELCVSKNRNKLIVDDVVKTVDCGRMPIVLTERSEHAKLLTDEIEKRSVKVFLLVGKESAKLKREKLAEIAAAKPLERFAIVAIGRYVGEGFDFARLDTLFLAMLISWKGKLTQYAGRLHRDYAGKNEVIIYDYVDLNVSMLENMYHKRLKGYKDIGYEIHADIKSCKRGTTCDVIYKEGTGRKCSLTGK
;
A
#
# COMPACT_ATOMS: atom_id res chain seq x y z
N MET A 1 5.41 75.21 -4.76
CA MET A 1 5.24 73.76 -5.01
C MET A 1 4.28 73.23 -3.98
N THR A 2 3.00 73.19 -4.29
CA THR A 2 1.89 72.79 -3.45
C THR A 2 1.61 71.33 -3.77
N SER A 3 1.91 70.45 -2.87
CA SER A 3 1.59 69.02 -2.98
C SER A 3 0.12 68.79 -2.61
N CYS A 4 -0.69 68.34 -3.55
CA CYS A 4 -2.03 67.85 -3.30
C CYS A 4 -1.96 66.59 -2.45
N ILE A 5 -2.44 66.65 -1.24
CA ILE A 5 -2.75 65.49 -0.39
C ILE A 5 -4.12 65.01 -0.88
N ILE A 6 -4.15 63.86 -1.57
CA ILE A 6 -5.37 63.19 -1.93
C ILE A 6 -5.91 62.53 -0.66
N ASP A 7 -7.14 62.84 -0.31
CA ASP A 7 -7.82 62.36 0.89
C ASP A 7 -8.32 60.93 0.68
N PRO A 8 -7.77 59.90 1.41
CA PRO A 8 -8.13 58.49 1.21
C PRO A 8 -9.54 58.14 1.61
N ILE A 9 -10.27 59.06 2.27
CA ILE A 9 -11.65 58.83 2.72
C ILE A 9 -12.63 59.14 1.57
N ALA A 10 -12.31 60.08 0.69
CA ALA A 10 -13.17 60.43 -0.43
C ALA A 10 -13.23 59.33 -1.50
N ASP A 11 -12.11 58.60 -1.70
CA ASP A 11 -12.08 57.48 -2.63
C ASP A 11 -12.89 56.29 -2.14
N LYS A 12 -12.82 55.92 -0.85
CA LYS A 12 -13.63 54.86 -0.27
C LYS A 12 -15.12 55.17 -0.26
N TYR A 13 -15.52 56.42 -0.13
CA TYR A 13 -16.92 56.82 -0.22
C TYR A 13 -17.47 56.65 -1.63
N THR A 14 -16.67 56.98 -2.62
CA THR A 14 -17.01 56.84 -4.05
C THR A 14 -17.10 55.37 -4.45
N GLU A 15 -16.26 54.52 -3.89
CA GLU A 15 -16.28 53.08 -4.14
C GLU A 15 -17.49 52.43 -3.45
N TYR A 16 -17.85 52.86 -2.24
CA TYR A 16 -19.04 52.42 -1.52
C TYR A 16 -20.33 52.74 -2.29
N GLU A 17 -20.47 53.96 -2.81
CA GLU A 17 -21.66 54.37 -3.59
C GLU A 17 -21.72 53.65 -4.96
N LYS A 18 -20.58 53.30 -5.57
CA LYS A 18 -20.56 52.42 -6.75
C LYS A 18 -21.04 50.99 -6.44
N LEU A 19 -20.54 50.37 -5.38
CA LEU A 19 -20.97 49.05 -4.95
C LEU A 19 -22.46 49.03 -4.57
N LYS A 20 -22.94 50.07 -3.91
CA LYS A 20 -24.36 50.21 -3.57
C LYS A 20 -25.25 50.28 -4.78
N THR A 21 -24.79 51.01 -5.84
CA THR A 21 -25.51 51.12 -7.10
C THR A 21 -25.51 49.78 -7.84
N GLU A 22 -24.41 49.07 -7.83
CA GLU A 22 -24.26 47.76 -8.45
C GLU A 22 -25.12 46.69 -7.74
N CYS A 23 -25.17 46.69 -6.40
CA CYS A 23 -26.08 45.88 -5.62
C CYS A 23 -27.56 46.16 -5.94
N ALA A 24 -27.93 47.41 -6.14
CA ALA A 24 -29.28 47.79 -6.54
C ALA A 24 -29.62 47.28 -7.95
N GLN A 25 -28.68 47.37 -8.89
CA GLN A 25 -28.84 46.84 -10.25
C GLN A 25 -29.01 45.30 -10.25
N LEU A 26 -28.17 44.59 -9.53
CA LEU A 26 -28.22 43.13 -9.39
C LEU A 26 -29.52 42.64 -8.72
N ARG A 27 -30.04 43.40 -7.74
CA ARG A 27 -31.37 43.09 -7.14
C ARG A 27 -32.50 43.30 -8.16
N ALA A 28 -32.47 44.36 -8.97
CA ALA A 28 -33.49 44.58 -10.01
C ALA A 28 -33.42 43.53 -11.11
N GLU A 29 -32.20 43.06 -11.47
CA GLU A 29 -32.02 41.99 -12.45
C GLU A 29 -32.52 40.65 -11.91
N ASN A 30 -32.24 40.35 -10.61
CA ASN A 30 -32.72 39.16 -9.94
C ASN A 30 -34.26 39.12 -9.89
N THR A 31 -34.92 40.23 -9.65
CA THR A 31 -36.37 40.35 -9.68
C THR A 31 -36.90 40.06 -11.07
N LYS A 32 -36.31 40.61 -12.13
CA LYS A 32 -36.67 40.32 -13.51
C LYS A 32 -36.47 38.86 -13.91
N LEU A 33 -35.44 38.22 -13.39
CA LEU A 33 -35.18 36.82 -13.65
C LEU A 33 -36.22 35.93 -12.95
N ARG A 34 -36.61 36.28 -11.70
CA ARG A 34 -37.70 35.59 -10.99
C ARG A 34 -39.04 35.73 -11.74
N GLU A 35 -39.42 36.94 -12.15
CA GLU A 35 -40.65 37.12 -12.96
C GLU A 35 -40.64 36.33 -14.27
N LYS A 36 -39.47 36.22 -14.94
CA LYS A 36 -39.30 35.34 -16.11
C LYS A 36 -39.41 33.87 -15.76
N LEU A 37 -38.87 33.43 -14.64
CA LEU A 37 -38.96 32.07 -14.18
C LEU A 37 -40.43 31.71 -13.90
N ASP A 38 -41.14 32.55 -13.16
CA ASP A 38 -42.56 32.37 -12.86
C ASP A 38 -43.41 32.29 -14.12
N SER A 39 -43.13 33.16 -15.10
CA SER A 39 -43.85 33.14 -16.38
C SER A 39 -43.57 31.87 -17.21
N LEU A 40 -42.35 31.30 -17.08
CA LEU A 40 -42.01 30.05 -17.72
C LEU A 40 -42.67 28.86 -16.99
N CYS A 41 -42.67 28.88 -15.64
CA CYS A 41 -43.34 27.86 -14.85
C CYS A 41 -44.85 27.79 -15.15
N ILE A 42 -45.53 28.95 -15.24
CA ILE A 42 -46.92 29.02 -15.65
C ILE A 42 -47.11 28.48 -17.09
N ARG A 43 -46.19 28.83 -18.00
CA ARG A 43 -46.31 28.43 -19.42
C ARG A 43 -46.06 26.93 -19.64
N TYR A 44 -45.27 26.28 -18.81
CA TYR A 44 -44.92 24.88 -18.97
C TYR A 44 -45.52 23.97 -17.89
N GLY A 45 -46.37 24.52 -16.98
CA GLY A 45 -47.07 23.74 -15.93
C GLY A 45 -46.08 23.11 -14.91
N ILE A 46 -45.02 23.77 -14.61
CA ILE A 46 -44.03 23.34 -13.63
C ILE A 46 -44.37 23.96 -12.29
N GLU A 47 -44.76 23.16 -11.29
CA GLU A 47 -44.90 23.63 -9.90
C GLU A 47 -43.54 23.74 -9.27
N LEU A 48 -43.18 24.96 -8.85
CA LEU A 48 -42.04 25.15 -7.97
C LEU A 48 -42.38 24.62 -6.57
N PRO A 49 -41.48 23.96 -5.86
CA PRO A 49 -41.73 23.62 -4.49
C PRO A 49 -41.98 24.90 -3.67
N ASP A 50 -43.05 24.92 -2.89
CA ASP A 50 -43.45 26.04 -2.05
C ASP A 50 -42.27 26.42 -1.12
N GLU A 51 -41.71 27.61 -1.35
CA GLU A 51 -40.88 28.29 -0.35
C GLU A 51 -41.81 28.91 0.69
N ASP A 52 -41.91 28.19 1.86
CA ASP A 52 -42.25 28.75 3.14
C ASP A 52 -43.63 29.35 3.43
N ASN A 53 -44.40 28.55 4.13
CA ASN A 53 -45.27 29.06 5.18
C ASN A 53 -44.43 29.52 6.40
N SER A 54 -44.07 30.80 6.45
CA SER A 54 -43.85 31.55 7.69
C SER A 54 -44.14 33.02 7.46
N SER A 55 -45.44 33.32 7.31
CA SER A 55 -45.96 34.67 7.55
C SER A 55 -46.57 34.65 8.95
N ASP A 56 -45.90 35.29 9.86
CA ASP A 56 -46.43 36.14 10.91
C ASP A 56 -45.35 36.35 11.98
N VAL A 57 -44.49 37.36 11.77
CA VAL A 57 -44.10 38.27 12.85
C VAL A 57 -43.81 39.63 12.21
N ALA A 58 -44.76 40.51 12.37
CA ALA A 58 -44.61 41.93 12.03
C ALA A 58 -43.63 42.61 12.98
N SER A 59 -42.75 43.43 12.39
CA SER A 59 -42.19 44.61 12.99
C SER A 59 -41.61 44.51 14.40
N GLU A 60 -40.35 44.08 14.48
CA GLU A 60 -39.36 44.66 15.36
C GLU A 60 -38.08 44.86 14.53
N ALA A 61 -37.62 46.10 14.43
CA ALA A 61 -36.33 46.43 13.87
C ALA A 61 -35.29 45.72 14.71
N GLU A 62 -34.81 44.54 14.21
CA GLU A 62 -33.65 43.90 14.81
C GLU A 62 -32.45 44.85 14.68
N LYS A 63 -32.12 45.47 15.78
CA LYS A 63 -30.78 45.87 16.08
C LYS A 63 -29.95 44.60 15.90
N THR A 64 -29.14 44.53 14.87
CA THR A 64 -28.00 43.62 14.82
C THR A 64 -27.15 43.99 16.03
N GLU A 65 -27.41 43.35 17.17
CA GLU A 65 -26.44 43.28 18.25
C GLU A 65 -25.23 42.58 17.61
N GLU A 66 -24.16 43.34 17.35
CA GLU A 66 -22.83 42.80 17.22
C GLU A 66 -22.60 41.93 18.47
N ILE A 67 -22.79 40.61 18.35
CA ILE A 67 -22.48 39.68 19.44
C ILE A 67 -20.99 39.84 19.65
N SER A 68 -20.62 40.61 20.64
CA SER A 68 -19.24 40.79 21.05
C SER A 68 -18.69 39.38 21.35
N PRO A 69 -17.58 38.94 20.73
CA PRO A 69 -17.09 37.59 20.95
C PRO A 69 -16.85 37.40 22.46
N ALA A 70 -17.33 36.25 22.94
CA ALA A 70 -17.28 35.94 24.39
C ALA A 70 -15.85 35.90 24.95
N VAL A 71 -14.82 35.63 24.12
CA VAL A 71 -13.39 35.59 24.50
C VAL A 71 -12.54 36.36 23.51
N THR A 72 -11.71 37.29 24.03
CA THR A 72 -10.81 38.14 23.26
C THR A 72 -9.41 38.20 23.90
N ASN A 73 -8.50 38.97 23.31
CA ASN A 73 -7.18 39.25 23.90
C ASN A 73 -7.29 39.88 25.31
N CYS A 74 -8.40 40.59 25.63
CA CYS A 74 -8.65 41.20 26.93
C CYS A 74 -9.25 40.25 27.98
N SER A 75 -9.74 39.07 27.58
CA SER A 75 -10.31 38.06 28.48
C SER A 75 -9.28 37.48 29.43
N THR A 76 -9.76 36.89 30.52
CA THR A 76 -8.91 36.25 31.53
C THR A 76 -8.18 35.05 31.00
N SER A 77 -7.13 34.60 31.69
CA SER A 77 -6.39 33.40 31.29
C SER A 77 -7.26 32.13 31.40
N GLU A 78 -8.18 32.11 32.32
CA GLU A 78 -9.11 31.01 32.58
C GLU A 78 -10.10 30.87 31.44
N GLU A 79 -10.76 31.94 31.03
CA GLU A 79 -11.68 31.97 29.88
C GLU A 79 -10.98 31.51 28.58
N LYS A 80 -9.75 31.97 28.34
CA LYS A 80 -8.94 31.57 27.20
C LYS A 80 -8.60 30.09 27.24
N ILE A 81 -8.26 29.54 28.39
CA ILE A 81 -7.92 28.10 28.52
C ILE A 81 -9.19 27.26 28.33
N GLU A 82 -10.33 27.68 28.87
CA GLU A 82 -11.61 27.00 28.71
C GLU A 82 -12.01 26.91 27.24
N LEU A 83 -11.99 28.04 26.52
CA LEU A 83 -12.23 28.11 25.10
C LEU A 83 -11.27 27.17 24.35
N PHE A 84 -9.97 27.25 24.63
CA PHE A 84 -8.94 26.44 23.98
C PHE A 84 -9.20 24.95 24.20
N MET A 85 -9.51 24.56 25.45
CA MET A 85 -9.80 23.15 25.76
C MET A 85 -11.12 22.68 25.14
N SER A 86 -12.10 23.55 24.91
CA SER A 86 -13.35 23.20 24.22
C SER A 86 -13.18 22.90 22.76
N LEU A 87 -12.21 23.53 22.08
CA LEU A 87 -11.94 23.37 20.65
C LEU A 87 -10.96 22.22 20.36
N PHE A 88 -9.86 22.17 21.10
CA PHE A 88 -8.77 21.23 20.83
C PHE A 88 -8.87 19.95 21.67
N ARG A 89 -10.08 19.38 21.73
CA ARG A 89 -10.38 18.16 22.46
C ARG A 89 -9.83 16.93 21.71
N GLY A 90 -9.00 16.18 22.38
CA GLY A 90 -8.56 14.86 21.93
C GLY A 90 -8.82 13.80 22.98
N ARG A 91 -7.94 12.81 23.08
CA ARG A 91 -7.97 11.87 24.20
C ARG A 91 -7.70 12.61 25.51
N GLU A 92 -8.59 12.44 26.45
CA GLU A 92 -8.51 13.10 27.76
C GLU A 92 -7.56 12.36 28.72
N ASP A 93 -7.35 11.07 28.51
CA ASP A 93 -6.55 10.21 29.41
C ASP A 93 -5.05 10.23 29.12
N VAL A 94 -4.62 10.92 28.07
CA VAL A 94 -3.21 11.00 27.68
C VAL A 94 -2.92 12.26 26.88
N CYS A 95 -1.86 12.97 27.22
CA CYS A 95 -1.27 14.01 26.39
C CYS A 95 0.19 13.66 26.03
N ALA A 96 0.70 14.27 24.99
CA ALA A 96 2.11 14.15 24.62
C ALA A 96 2.84 15.47 24.87
N LYS A 97 4.09 15.38 25.29
CA LYS A 97 4.95 16.51 25.54
C LYS A 97 6.16 16.48 24.62
N ARG A 98 6.60 17.66 24.20
CA ARG A 98 7.83 17.81 23.41
C ARG A 98 9.07 17.52 24.27
N TRP A 99 10.01 16.79 23.69
CA TRP A 99 11.36 16.61 24.26
C TRP A 99 12.41 17.17 23.31
N HIS A 100 13.52 17.56 23.86
CA HIS A 100 14.71 17.99 23.13
C HIS A 100 15.94 17.35 23.72
N SER A 101 16.86 16.88 22.87
CA SER A 101 18.14 16.31 23.29
C SER A 101 19.28 17.24 22.87
N GLU A 102 19.92 17.88 23.83
CA GLU A 102 21.07 18.77 23.57
C GLU A 102 22.23 18.02 22.92
N LYS A 103 22.45 16.73 23.30
CA LYS A 103 23.55 15.91 22.78
C LYS A 103 23.41 15.61 21.29
N SER A 104 22.22 15.47 20.75
CA SER A 104 21.97 15.06 19.35
C SER A 104 21.27 16.12 18.52
N GLY A 105 20.86 17.24 19.11
CA GLY A 105 20.03 18.27 18.48
C GLY A 105 18.61 17.80 18.10
N LYS A 106 18.26 16.55 18.36
CA LYS A 106 16.98 15.98 17.98
C LYS A 106 15.86 16.36 18.94
N SER A 107 14.68 16.57 18.37
CA SER A 107 13.46 16.84 19.13
C SER A 107 12.34 15.90 18.65
N GLY A 108 11.34 15.71 19.49
CA GLY A 108 10.18 14.89 19.18
C GLY A 108 9.11 14.99 20.25
N TYR A 109 8.05 14.22 20.14
CA TYR A 109 6.97 14.16 21.10
C TYR A 109 6.84 12.76 21.67
N GLN A 110 6.50 12.68 22.96
CA GLN A 110 6.24 11.40 23.63
C GLN A 110 5.06 11.52 24.57
N PRO A 111 4.27 10.43 24.77
CA PRO A 111 3.22 10.41 25.79
C PRO A 111 3.82 10.70 27.17
N VAL A 112 3.14 11.52 27.94
CA VAL A 112 3.57 11.83 29.32
C VAL A 112 3.13 10.70 30.24
N CYS A 113 4.09 10.11 30.95
CA CYS A 113 3.82 9.07 31.93
C CYS A 113 4.17 9.59 33.34
N LEU A 114 3.21 9.50 34.27
CA LEU A 114 3.40 9.95 35.66
C LEU A 114 4.46 9.12 36.41
N ASN A 115 4.72 7.89 35.96
CA ASN A 115 5.75 7.01 36.54
C ASN A 115 7.09 7.13 35.79
N GLU A 116 7.24 8.11 34.89
CA GLU A 116 8.47 8.32 34.15
C GLU A 116 9.60 8.69 35.12
N TRP A 117 10.76 8.03 34.97
CA TRP A 117 11.95 8.18 35.82
C TRP A 117 11.79 7.74 37.28
N ASN A 118 10.68 7.13 37.66
CA ASN A 118 10.58 6.47 38.94
C ASN A 118 11.44 5.19 38.92
N THR A 119 12.50 5.18 39.72
CA THR A 119 13.52 4.09 39.70
C THR A 119 12.94 2.70 39.99
N TRP A 120 11.81 2.65 40.71
CA TRP A 120 11.12 1.41 41.10
C TRP A 120 10.11 0.92 40.06
N LEU A 121 9.54 1.83 39.26
CA LEU A 121 8.43 1.53 38.36
C LEU A 121 8.79 1.65 36.87
N CYS A 122 9.84 2.42 36.55
CA CYS A 122 10.21 2.74 35.17
C CYS A 122 11.62 2.34 34.85
N ASP A 123 11.80 1.32 34.02
CA ASP A 123 13.09 0.95 33.44
C ASP A 123 13.02 1.05 31.90
N LYS A 124 13.20 2.25 31.37
CA LYS A 124 13.19 2.53 29.93
C LYS A 124 14.33 1.84 29.18
N ARG A 125 15.37 1.37 29.85
CA ARG A 125 16.52 0.66 29.24
C ARG A 125 16.13 -0.77 28.88
N LYS A 126 15.28 -1.41 29.72
CA LYS A 126 14.87 -2.82 29.53
C LYS A 126 13.51 -2.96 28.86
N THR A 127 12.58 -2.04 29.13
CA THR A 127 11.19 -2.16 28.70
C THR A 127 10.74 -0.93 27.91
N LYS A 128 10.22 -1.13 26.71
CA LYS A 128 9.61 -0.05 25.91
C LYS A 128 8.32 0.44 26.56
N CYS A 129 8.03 1.73 26.51
CA CYS A 129 6.81 2.31 27.09
C CYS A 129 5.53 1.67 26.53
N ALA A 130 5.53 1.19 25.30
CA ALA A 130 4.39 0.49 24.71
C ALA A 130 4.06 -0.82 25.43
N ASP A 131 5.07 -1.51 25.96
CA ASP A 131 4.97 -2.83 26.59
C ASP A 131 5.01 -2.75 28.13
N CYS A 132 5.12 -1.52 28.69
CA CYS A 132 5.25 -1.30 30.15
C CYS A 132 3.92 -1.53 30.86
N LYS A 133 3.91 -2.39 31.87
CA LYS A 133 2.73 -2.66 32.70
C LYS A 133 2.47 -1.55 33.73
N ASN A 134 3.50 -0.79 34.10
CA ASN A 134 3.45 0.27 35.12
C ASN A 134 3.16 1.66 34.53
N ARG A 135 2.80 1.74 33.23
CA ARG A 135 2.51 3.02 32.59
C ARG A 135 1.24 3.64 33.16
N LYS A 136 1.36 4.89 33.60
CA LYS A 136 0.24 5.73 34.05
C LYS A 136 0.32 7.06 33.30
N PHE A 137 -0.56 7.25 32.33
CA PHE A 137 -0.51 8.45 31.51
C PHE A 137 -1.06 9.66 32.24
N ALA A 138 -0.53 10.85 31.90
CA ALA A 138 -0.99 12.11 32.41
C ALA A 138 -2.16 12.64 31.57
N PRO A 139 -3.29 13.01 32.17
CA PRO A 139 -4.39 13.67 31.48
C PRO A 139 -3.99 15.07 31.00
N LEU A 140 -4.72 15.59 30.03
CA LEU A 140 -4.60 16.97 29.59
C LEU A 140 -5.33 17.85 30.63
N THR A 141 -4.59 18.72 31.33
CA THR A 141 -5.13 19.61 32.36
C THR A 141 -4.94 21.07 31.99
N GLU A 142 -5.72 21.97 32.61
CA GLU A 142 -5.60 23.43 32.43
C GLU A 142 -4.16 23.93 32.65
N ASN A 143 -3.51 23.45 33.71
CA ASN A 143 -2.13 23.84 34.03
C ASN A 143 -1.14 23.44 32.91
N VAL A 144 -1.38 22.29 32.27
CA VAL A 144 -0.57 21.83 31.12
C VAL A 144 -0.77 22.76 29.93
N ILE A 145 -2.02 23.15 29.65
CA ILE A 145 -2.36 24.10 28.57
C ILE A 145 -1.82 25.49 28.91
N ARG A 146 -1.94 25.95 30.14
CA ARG A 146 -1.36 27.22 30.57
C ARG A 146 0.15 27.31 30.27
N LYS A 147 0.90 26.27 30.60
CA LYS A 147 2.34 26.19 30.31
C LYS A 147 2.62 26.22 28.79
N HIS A 148 1.83 25.49 28.01
CA HIS A 148 1.94 25.46 26.54
C HIS A 148 1.74 26.87 25.93
N LEU A 149 0.69 27.59 26.37
CA LEU A 149 0.37 28.93 25.89
C LEU A 149 1.39 29.97 26.33
N GLN A 150 1.98 29.81 27.52
CA GLN A 150 2.99 30.72 28.05
C GLN A 150 4.35 30.57 27.37
N GLY A 151 4.76 29.33 27.05
CA GLY A 151 6.02 29.04 26.38
C GLY A 151 7.25 29.58 27.12
N LYS A 152 7.32 29.38 28.45
CA LYS A 152 8.40 29.88 29.29
C LYS A 152 9.61 28.97 29.38
N VAL A 153 9.47 27.69 28.94
CA VAL A 153 10.54 26.70 29.07
C VAL A 153 11.46 26.72 27.85
N ALA A 154 12.76 26.64 28.09
CA ALA A 154 13.77 26.60 27.04
C ALA A 154 13.52 25.43 26.07
N ASN A 155 13.88 25.60 24.80
CA ASN A 155 13.68 24.63 23.72
C ASN A 155 12.21 24.22 23.52
N SER A 156 11.24 25.01 24.04
CA SER A 156 9.79 24.76 23.97
C SER A 156 9.40 23.32 24.40
N THR A 157 10.04 22.80 25.44
CA THR A 157 9.71 21.48 25.98
C THR A 157 8.40 21.46 26.80
N ASP A 158 7.76 22.60 27.00
CA ASP A 158 6.40 22.77 27.51
C ASP A 158 5.31 22.64 26.42
N THR A 159 5.68 22.53 25.16
CA THR A 159 4.74 22.30 24.07
C THR A 159 4.04 20.96 24.18
N ILE A 160 2.73 20.97 23.99
CA ILE A 160 1.86 19.79 24.11
C ILE A 160 1.24 19.43 22.75
N GLY A 161 1.05 18.15 22.57
CA GLY A 161 0.23 17.59 21.49
C GLY A 161 -0.86 16.69 22.06
N VAL A 162 -1.91 16.53 21.30
CA VAL A 162 -3.06 15.66 21.61
C VAL A 162 -3.22 14.56 20.59
N TYR A 163 -3.92 13.53 20.98
CA TYR A 163 -4.31 12.42 20.10
C TYR A 163 -5.76 12.62 19.70
N PRO A 164 -6.07 13.04 18.46
CA PRO A 164 -7.42 13.37 18.02
C PRO A 164 -8.38 12.18 18.09
N LEU A 165 -7.88 10.98 17.80
CA LEU A 165 -8.69 9.75 17.77
C LEU A 165 -9.00 9.28 19.20
N THR A 166 -10.25 9.32 19.59
CA THR A 166 -10.74 8.86 20.89
C THR A 166 -10.88 7.34 20.95
N LYS A 167 -11.06 6.76 22.14
CA LYS A 167 -11.18 5.29 22.32
C LYS A 167 -12.39 4.68 21.61
N ASP A 168 -13.44 5.45 21.41
CA ASP A 168 -14.68 5.08 20.70
C ASP A 168 -14.64 5.40 19.21
N GLU A 169 -13.41 5.65 18.67
CA GLU A 169 -13.16 5.86 17.24
C GLU A 169 -13.82 7.13 16.68
N CYS A 170 -13.93 8.16 17.53
CA CYS A 170 -14.47 9.48 17.22
C CYS A 170 -13.38 10.57 17.31
N CYS A 171 -13.72 11.78 16.86
CA CYS A 171 -12.88 12.98 17.02
C CYS A 171 -13.75 14.23 17.15
N TYR A 172 -13.19 15.30 17.75
CA TYR A 172 -13.85 16.60 17.90
C TYR A 172 -13.41 17.61 16.84
N PHE A 173 -12.36 17.31 16.13
CA PHE A 173 -11.84 18.12 15.03
C PHE A 173 -11.14 17.25 13.98
N LEU A 174 -11.01 17.80 12.79
CA LEU A 174 -10.15 17.28 11.72
C LEU A 174 -9.07 18.31 11.42
N VAL A 175 -7.85 17.85 11.17
CA VAL A 175 -6.75 18.71 10.69
C VAL A 175 -6.19 18.14 9.41
N ILE A 176 -5.89 19.03 8.47
CA ILE A 176 -5.07 18.73 7.29
C ILE A 176 -3.75 19.48 7.44
N ASP A 177 -2.63 18.77 7.40
CA ASP A 177 -1.29 19.33 7.57
C ASP A 177 -0.60 19.46 6.20
N PHE A 178 -0.10 20.65 5.90
CA PHE A 178 0.62 20.97 4.68
C PHE A 178 2.03 21.47 5.01
N ASP A 179 3.05 20.79 4.49
CA ASP A 179 4.46 21.13 4.67
C ASP A 179 5.16 21.31 3.32
N GLY A 180 6.26 22.08 3.33
CA GLY A 180 7.14 22.29 2.19
C GLY A 180 6.84 23.54 1.39
N GLU A 181 7.54 23.70 0.26
CA GLU A 181 7.30 24.79 -0.67
C GLU A 181 5.88 24.68 -1.26
N GLY A 182 5.14 25.77 -1.35
CA GLY A 182 3.78 25.78 -1.90
C GLY A 182 2.65 25.46 -0.91
N TRP A 183 2.92 25.32 0.39
CA TRP A 183 1.89 25.04 1.39
C TRP A 183 0.78 26.11 1.46
N LYS A 184 1.11 27.38 1.16
CA LYS A 184 0.13 28.48 1.14
C LYS A 184 -0.87 28.30 0.02
N GLU A 185 -0.38 28.01 -1.16
CA GLU A 185 -1.20 27.76 -2.33
C GLU A 185 -2.05 26.49 -2.18
N ASP A 186 -1.50 25.46 -1.52
CA ASP A 186 -2.24 24.23 -1.22
C ASP A 186 -3.39 24.50 -0.25
N ILE A 187 -3.13 25.29 0.81
CA ILE A 187 -4.15 25.75 1.76
C ILE A 187 -5.20 26.61 1.05
N SER A 188 -4.79 27.55 0.18
CA SER A 188 -5.71 28.40 -0.56
C SER A 188 -6.65 27.56 -1.46
N ALA A 189 -6.13 26.54 -2.14
CA ALA A 189 -6.95 25.66 -2.95
C ALA A 189 -8.00 24.87 -2.12
N VAL A 190 -7.64 24.43 -0.92
CA VAL A 190 -8.62 23.77 -0.02
C VAL A 190 -9.64 24.78 0.52
N ARG A 191 -9.19 26.00 0.90
CA ARG A 191 -10.08 27.08 1.34
C ARG A 191 -11.09 27.47 0.25
N GLU A 192 -10.68 27.50 -1.01
CA GLU A 192 -11.58 27.77 -2.13
C GLU A 192 -12.71 26.73 -2.23
N ILE A 193 -12.37 25.45 -2.06
CA ILE A 193 -13.39 24.39 -2.04
C ILE A 193 -14.29 24.51 -0.79
N CYS A 194 -13.71 24.87 0.36
CA CYS A 194 -14.48 25.10 1.58
C CYS A 194 -15.47 26.27 1.41
N GLY A 195 -15.01 27.42 0.86
CA GLY A 195 -15.85 28.58 0.62
C GLY A 195 -17.00 28.32 -0.34
N LYS A 196 -16.75 27.58 -1.44
CA LYS A 196 -17.79 27.17 -2.40
C LYS A 196 -18.87 26.25 -1.81
N ASN A 197 -18.59 25.62 -0.68
CA ASN A 197 -19.47 24.63 -0.06
C ASN A 197 -19.85 25.00 1.38
N ASP A 198 -19.67 26.23 1.82
CA ASP A 198 -19.94 26.73 3.16
C ASP A 198 -19.42 25.81 4.27
N ILE A 199 -18.14 25.45 4.17
CA ILE A 199 -17.46 24.62 5.16
C ILE A 199 -16.53 25.50 6.00
N PRO A 200 -16.81 25.69 7.28
CA PRO A 200 -15.96 26.54 8.13
C PRO A 200 -14.59 25.89 8.34
N VAL A 201 -13.55 26.69 8.15
CA VAL A 201 -12.16 26.26 8.28
C VAL A 201 -11.28 27.39 8.80
N LEU A 202 -10.35 27.07 9.69
CA LEU A 202 -9.29 28.01 10.13
C LEU A 202 -7.92 27.51 9.65
N ALA A 203 -7.10 28.41 9.16
CA ALA A 203 -5.72 28.12 8.81
C ALA A 203 -4.78 28.59 9.92
N GLU A 204 -3.83 27.72 10.29
CA GLU A 204 -2.73 28.00 11.21
C GLU A 204 -1.40 27.95 10.45
N ARG A 205 -0.55 28.93 10.66
CA ARG A 205 0.86 28.84 10.28
C ARG A 205 1.55 27.91 11.24
N SER A 206 2.22 26.88 10.73
CA SER A 206 2.88 25.86 11.55
C SER A 206 3.97 26.45 12.46
N ARG A 207 4.41 25.67 13.43
CA ARG A 207 5.48 26.02 14.35
C ARG A 207 6.78 26.47 13.67
N SER A 208 7.14 25.84 12.55
CA SER A 208 8.37 26.15 11.79
C SER A 208 8.24 27.38 10.90
N GLY A 209 7.01 27.80 10.60
CA GLY A 209 6.71 28.80 9.60
C GLY A 209 6.80 28.30 8.15
N GLN A 210 7.20 27.04 7.94
CA GLN A 210 7.40 26.42 6.62
C GLN A 210 6.27 25.44 6.25
N GLY A 211 5.11 25.61 6.84
CA GLY A 211 3.93 24.80 6.61
C GLY A 211 2.72 25.41 7.30
N GLY A 212 1.57 24.77 7.16
CA GLY A 212 0.34 25.21 7.79
C GLY A 212 -0.64 24.09 8.02
N HIS A 213 -1.58 24.31 8.90
CA HIS A 213 -2.64 23.38 9.24
C HIS A 213 -4.00 24.00 8.94
N LEU A 214 -4.91 23.21 8.37
CA LEU A 214 -6.33 23.55 8.26
C LEU A 214 -7.13 22.81 9.33
N TRP A 215 -7.81 23.58 10.18
CA TRP A 215 -8.58 23.07 11.31
C TRP A 215 -10.08 23.14 11.00
N PHE A 216 -10.78 22.01 11.22
CA PHE A 216 -12.22 21.86 11.11
C PHE A 216 -12.74 21.37 12.45
N PHE A 217 -13.63 22.14 13.08
CA PHE A 217 -14.15 21.81 14.41
C PHE A 217 -15.57 21.26 14.33
N PHE A 218 -15.86 20.28 15.16
CA PHE A 218 -17.19 19.69 15.27
C PHE A 218 -17.88 20.13 16.55
N THR A 219 -19.24 20.27 16.50
CA THR A 219 -20.03 20.63 17.69
C THR A 219 -19.89 19.56 18.77
N ASP A 220 -20.04 18.31 18.35
CA ASP A 220 -19.86 17.12 19.16
C ASP A 220 -18.86 16.17 18.52
N LYS A 221 -18.54 15.07 19.20
CA LYS A 221 -17.67 14.05 18.63
C LYS A 221 -18.35 13.32 17.47
N VAL A 222 -17.65 13.26 16.35
CA VAL A 222 -18.09 12.57 15.11
C VAL A 222 -17.22 11.34 14.87
N LYS A 223 -17.70 10.39 14.07
CA LYS A 223 -16.88 9.23 13.67
C LYS A 223 -15.65 9.67 12.88
N ALA A 224 -14.46 9.20 13.29
CA ALA A 224 -13.20 9.54 12.64
C ALA A 224 -13.21 9.19 11.13
N SER A 225 -13.92 8.13 10.75
CA SER A 225 -14.10 7.75 9.34
C SER A 225 -14.86 8.80 8.54
N GLN A 226 -15.88 9.46 9.12
CA GLN A 226 -16.64 10.53 8.45
C GLN A 226 -15.82 11.82 8.36
N ALA A 227 -15.15 12.22 9.44
CA ALA A 227 -14.25 13.37 9.42
C ALA A 227 -13.13 13.19 8.37
N ARG A 228 -12.49 12.04 8.34
CA ARG A 228 -11.46 11.73 7.33
C ARG A 228 -12.03 11.67 5.92
N ARG A 229 -13.28 11.22 5.76
CA ARG A 229 -13.94 11.25 4.46
C ARG A 229 -14.10 12.68 3.96
N LEU A 230 -14.54 13.60 4.82
CA LEU A 230 -14.57 15.05 4.51
C LEU A 230 -13.18 15.53 4.05
N GLY A 231 -12.13 15.32 4.85
CA GLY A 231 -10.76 15.75 4.49
C GLY A 231 -10.25 15.15 3.18
N THR A 232 -10.57 13.87 2.91
CA THR A 232 -10.21 13.22 1.66
C THR A 232 -10.89 13.88 0.46
N LEU A 233 -12.18 14.19 0.57
CA LEU A 233 -12.94 14.85 -0.51
C LEU A 233 -12.49 16.29 -0.75
N LEU A 234 -12.15 17.02 0.31
CA LEU A 234 -11.58 18.37 0.20
C LEU A 234 -10.23 18.35 -0.51
N ILE A 235 -9.34 17.40 -0.17
CA ILE A 235 -8.06 17.21 -0.87
C ILE A 235 -8.31 16.85 -2.34
N ASN A 236 -9.26 15.95 -2.64
CA ASN A 236 -9.62 15.60 -4.01
C ASN A 236 -10.10 16.82 -4.81
N GLY A 237 -10.98 17.63 -4.20
CA GLY A 237 -11.47 18.86 -4.81
C GLY A 237 -10.34 19.87 -5.06
N ALA A 238 -9.49 20.10 -4.07
CA ALA A 238 -8.34 20.97 -4.18
C ALA A 238 -7.34 20.50 -5.27
N MET A 239 -7.12 19.18 -5.41
CA MET A 239 -6.33 18.62 -6.50
C MET A 239 -6.93 18.84 -7.89
N GLN A 240 -8.22 19.16 -8.02
CA GLN A 240 -8.81 19.57 -9.30
C GLN A 240 -8.53 21.04 -9.62
N VAL A 241 -8.34 21.86 -8.60
CA VAL A 241 -7.98 23.28 -8.73
C VAL A 241 -6.46 23.44 -8.85
N ARG A 242 -5.71 22.74 -7.99
CA ARG A 242 -4.26 22.76 -7.95
C ARG A 242 -3.69 21.32 -8.01
N HIS A 243 -3.14 20.97 -9.15
CA HIS A 243 -2.68 19.60 -9.43
C HIS A 243 -1.31 19.27 -8.83
N ASP A 244 -0.61 20.24 -8.24
CA ASP A 244 0.66 20.05 -7.53
C ASP A 244 0.50 19.49 -6.12
N ILE A 245 -0.72 19.51 -5.57
CA ILE A 245 -0.99 18.91 -4.26
C ILE A 245 -0.59 17.43 -4.30
N GLY A 246 0.46 17.09 -3.56
CA GLY A 246 1.01 15.75 -3.54
C GLY A 246 0.11 14.74 -2.86
N PHE A 247 0.13 13.49 -3.31
CA PHE A 247 -0.61 12.37 -2.68
C PHE A 247 -0.22 12.11 -1.21
N SER A 248 0.90 12.66 -0.75
CA SER A 248 1.29 12.67 0.66
C SER A 248 0.32 13.42 1.57
N ALA A 249 -0.47 14.37 1.03
CA ALA A 249 -1.50 15.09 1.78
C ALA A 249 -2.56 14.15 2.40
N TYR A 250 -2.84 13.01 1.78
CA TYR A 250 -3.76 12.00 2.36
C TYR A 250 -3.22 11.33 3.63
N ASP A 251 -1.91 11.30 3.82
CA ASP A 251 -1.27 10.74 5.02
C ASP A 251 -1.19 11.74 6.17
N ARG A 252 -1.50 13.00 5.91
CA ARG A 252 -1.41 14.13 6.84
C ARG A 252 -2.77 14.59 7.38
N LEU A 253 -3.76 13.72 7.35
CA LEU A 253 -5.02 13.93 8.04
C LEU A 253 -4.90 13.53 9.53
N PHE A 254 -5.44 14.36 10.44
CA PHE A 254 -5.50 14.07 11.85
C PHE A 254 -6.97 14.12 12.34
N PRO A 255 -7.57 12.97 12.70
CA PRO A 255 -6.96 11.64 12.81
C PRO A 255 -6.61 11.03 11.44
N ASN A 256 -5.51 10.24 11.37
CA ASN A 256 -5.10 9.55 10.14
C ASN A 256 -5.67 8.13 10.01
N GLN A 257 -6.40 7.66 10.99
CA GLN A 257 -6.97 6.31 11.07
C GLN A 257 -8.44 6.36 11.43
N ASP A 258 -9.22 5.42 10.88
CA ASP A 258 -10.65 5.27 11.17
C ASP A 258 -10.90 4.53 12.49
N VAL A 259 -9.94 3.72 12.90
CA VAL A 259 -10.05 2.81 14.05
C VAL A 259 -8.86 2.94 14.99
N MET A 260 -9.13 2.77 16.28
CA MET A 260 -8.09 2.84 17.31
C MET A 260 -7.15 1.62 17.21
N PRO A 261 -5.81 1.83 17.06
CA PRO A 261 -4.85 0.73 17.09
C PRO A 261 -4.81 0.04 18.45
N LYS A 262 -4.70 -1.28 18.48
CA LYS A 262 -4.58 -2.05 19.74
C LYS A 262 -3.32 -1.61 20.49
N GLY A 263 -3.51 -1.11 21.72
CA GLY A 263 -2.43 -0.64 22.58
C GLY A 263 -1.74 0.65 22.13
N GLY A 264 -2.24 1.31 21.09
CA GLY A 264 -1.76 2.59 20.56
C GLY A 264 -2.64 3.78 20.96
N PHE A 265 -2.23 4.96 20.48
CA PHE A 265 -2.93 6.23 20.74
C PHE A 265 -3.52 6.87 19.48
N GLY A 266 -3.26 6.31 18.31
CA GLY A 266 -3.43 7.01 17.02
C GLY A 266 -2.24 7.93 16.74
N ASN A 267 -2.40 8.83 15.77
CA ASN A 267 -1.40 9.84 15.49
C ASN A 267 -1.59 11.08 16.38
N LEU A 268 -0.52 11.82 16.55
CA LEU A 268 -0.43 13.01 17.37
C LEU A 268 -0.50 14.26 16.49
N ILE A 269 -1.28 15.26 16.90
CA ILE A 269 -1.18 16.64 16.40
C ILE A 269 -0.70 17.55 17.53
N VAL A 270 0.19 18.47 17.18
CA VAL A 270 0.69 19.48 18.13
C VAL A 270 -0.33 20.62 18.19
N LEU A 271 -0.62 21.09 19.41
CA LEU A 271 -1.59 22.17 19.59
C LEU A 271 -1.05 23.51 19.09
N PRO A 272 -1.90 24.38 18.53
CA PRO A 272 -1.54 25.72 18.08
C PRO A 272 -1.28 26.69 19.23
N LEU A 273 -0.95 27.95 18.91
CA LEU A 273 -0.68 29.03 19.86
C LEU A 273 0.45 28.72 20.84
N GLN A 274 1.45 27.98 20.42
CA GLN A 274 2.63 27.65 21.23
C GLN A 274 3.36 28.94 21.65
N GLY A 275 3.50 29.18 22.95
CA GLY A 275 4.00 30.46 23.44
C GLY A 275 5.39 30.85 22.97
N GLY A 276 6.31 29.90 22.73
CA GLY A 276 7.63 30.17 22.13
C GLY A 276 7.55 30.58 20.67
N PRO A 277 7.08 29.72 19.77
CA PRO A 277 6.93 30.00 18.33
C PRO A 277 6.03 31.20 18.02
N ARG A 278 4.98 31.44 18.82
CA ARG A 278 4.06 32.56 18.65
C ARG A 278 4.75 33.92 18.74
N ARG A 279 5.77 34.06 19.57
CA ARG A 279 6.57 35.29 19.64
C ARG A 279 7.31 35.66 18.36
N ASN A 280 7.45 34.70 17.47
CA ASN A 280 8.07 34.84 16.14
C ASN A 280 7.02 34.79 15.01
N GLY A 281 5.73 35.00 15.30
CA GLY A 281 4.64 34.98 14.34
C GLY A 281 4.31 33.56 13.80
N ASN A 282 4.74 32.51 14.48
CA ASN A 282 4.48 31.11 14.10
C ASN A 282 3.51 30.44 15.10
N SER A 283 2.89 29.32 14.72
CA SER A 283 1.85 28.64 15.50
C SER A 283 0.69 29.60 15.82
N VAL A 284 0.25 30.37 14.83
CA VAL A 284 -0.80 31.37 14.89
C VAL A 284 -1.82 31.14 13.78
N PHE A 285 -3.07 31.52 14.01
CA PHE A 285 -4.09 31.51 12.97
C PHE A 285 -3.90 32.72 12.06
N VAL A 286 -4.13 32.49 10.78
CA VAL A 286 -3.84 33.45 9.71
C VAL A 286 -5.07 33.64 8.81
N ASP A 287 -5.22 34.85 8.27
CA ASP A 287 -6.25 35.23 7.33
C ASP A 287 -6.01 34.65 5.92
N GLU A 288 -6.76 35.11 4.93
CA GLU A 288 -6.65 34.66 3.53
C GLU A 288 -5.31 35.04 2.89
N ASP A 289 -4.72 36.16 3.30
CA ASP A 289 -3.40 36.61 2.88
C ASP A 289 -2.24 35.98 3.67
N PHE A 290 -2.53 35.03 4.53
CA PHE A 290 -1.57 34.41 5.46
C PHE A 290 -0.94 35.39 6.45
N LYS A 291 -1.60 36.50 6.76
CA LYS A 291 -1.23 37.42 7.86
C LYS A 291 -1.85 36.91 9.17
N GLU A 292 -1.16 37.08 10.26
CA GLU A 292 -1.69 36.72 11.57
C GLU A 292 -2.88 37.59 11.97
N TYR A 293 -3.93 36.99 12.51
CA TYR A 293 -5.03 37.75 13.07
C TYR A 293 -4.56 38.56 14.31
N PRO A 294 -4.95 39.83 14.42
CA PRO A 294 -4.57 40.68 15.57
C PRO A 294 -5.07 40.11 16.92
N ASP A 295 -6.25 39.52 16.95
CA ASP A 295 -6.83 38.84 18.10
C ASP A 295 -7.10 37.36 17.78
N GLN A 296 -6.19 36.50 18.20
CA GLN A 296 -6.27 35.05 18.01
C GLN A 296 -7.43 34.40 18.79
N TRP A 297 -7.79 34.99 19.92
CA TRP A 297 -8.86 34.48 20.77
C TRP A 297 -10.24 34.82 20.22
N GLN A 298 -10.39 36.02 19.69
CA GLN A 298 -11.59 36.41 18.95
C GLN A 298 -11.89 35.47 17.81
N VAL A 299 -10.90 35.14 17.00
CA VAL A 299 -11.04 34.22 15.87
C VAL A 299 -11.47 32.82 16.34
N LEU A 300 -10.88 32.33 17.42
CA LEU A 300 -11.25 31.03 18.01
C LEU A 300 -12.65 31.05 18.62
N ALA A 301 -13.06 32.17 19.24
CA ALA A 301 -14.39 32.31 19.84
C ALA A 301 -15.51 32.37 18.78
N CYS A 302 -15.20 32.94 17.61
CA CYS A 302 -16.14 33.09 16.49
C CYS A 302 -16.15 31.91 15.51
N VAL A 303 -15.32 30.87 15.73
CA VAL A 303 -15.24 29.75 14.79
C VAL A 303 -16.54 28.95 14.77
N SER A 304 -17.14 28.81 13.59
CA SER A 304 -18.30 27.94 13.39
C SER A 304 -17.90 26.47 13.48
N ARG A 305 -18.73 25.66 14.12
CA ARG A 305 -18.53 24.21 14.27
C ARG A 305 -19.53 23.46 13.40
N ILE A 306 -19.11 22.32 12.90
CA ILE A 306 -19.91 21.46 12.02
C ILE A 306 -20.57 20.39 12.88
N ASP A 307 -21.88 20.28 12.86
CA ASP A 307 -22.63 19.19 13.48
C ASP A 307 -22.57 17.91 12.62
N GLU A 308 -23.00 16.78 13.17
CA GLU A 308 -22.91 15.50 12.50
C GLU A 308 -23.79 15.43 11.23
N GLU A 309 -24.93 16.10 11.22
CA GLU A 309 -25.85 16.11 10.05
C GLU A 309 -25.28 16.95 8.92
N LYS A 310 -24.81 18.16 9.24
CA LYS A 310 -24.08 19.00 8.25
C LYS A 310 -22.84 18.29 7.73
N LEU A 311 -22.10 17.57 8.60
CA LEU A 311 -20.97 16.77 8.14
C LEU A 311 -21.38 15.72 7.10
N LYS A 312 -22.48 14.99 7.35
CA LYS A 312 -23.00 14.00 6.40
C LYS A 312 -23.45 14.65 5.09
N GLU A 313 -24.12 15.79 5.18
CA GLU A 313 -24.56 16.56 4.01
C GLU A 313 -23.35 17.04 3.20
N LYS A 314 -22.37 17.69 3.82
CA LYS A 314 -21.17 18.19 3.12
C LYS A 314 -20.39 17.05 2.48
N VAL A 315 -20.26 15.90 3.15
CA VAL A 315 -19.67 14.68 2.56
C VAL A 315 -20.47 14.22 1.33
N ARG A 316 -21.81 14.28 1.35
CA ARG A 316 -22.64 13.93 0.19
C ARG A 316 -22.44 14.90 -0.97
N VAL A 317 -22.46 16.20 -0.71
CA VAL A 317 -22.25 17.24 -1.74
C VAL A 317 -20.87 17.11 -2.36
N LEU A 318 -19.83 16.99 -1.54
CA LEU A 318 -18.45 16.82 -1.99
C LEU A 318 -18.17 15.48 -2.66
N SER A 319 -19.12 14.53 -2.64
CA SER A 319 -18.94 13.23 -3.33
C SER A 319 -18.81 13.36 -4.84
N ILE A 320 -19.10 14.53 -5.43
CA ILE A 320 -18.75 14.87 -6.82
C ILE A 320 -17.23 14.82 -7.05
N TYR A 321 -16.43 15.06 -6.01
CA TYR A 321 -14.97 14.94 -6.03
C TYR A 321 -14.49 13.53 -5.68
N ASP A 322 -15.42 12.58 -5.52
CA ASP A 322 -15.12 11.17 -5.26
C ASP A 322 -14.55 10.53 -6.52
N GLU A 323 -13.30 10.81 -6.79
CA GLU A 323 -12.62 10.12 -7.87
C GLU A 323 -12.45 8.63 -7.53
N PRO A 324 -12.60 7.74 -8.53
CA PRO A 324 -12.50 6.29 -8.35
C PRO A 324 -11.09 5.79 -7.99
N VAL A 325 -10.17 6.67 -7.53
CA VAL A 325 -8.83 6.26 -7.09
C VAL A 325 -8.94 5.24 -5.95
N GLU A 326 -9.84 5.41 -4.99
CA GLU A 326 -10.07 4.39 -3.97
C GLU A 326 -10.86 3.18 -4.50
N GLN A 327 -11.82 3.40 -5.39
CA GLN A 327 -12.66 2.32 -5.91
C GLN A 327 -12.00 1.53 -7.05
N SER A 328 -11.23 2.18 -7.92
CA SER A 328 -10.50 1.48 -9.00
C SER A 328 -9.33 0.66 -8.48
N ILE A 329 -8.79 1.02 -7.31
CA ILE A 329 -7.67 0.32 -6.69
C ILE A 329 -8.17 -0.85 -5.81
N LEU A 330 -9.36 -0.73 -5.21
CA LEU A 330 -9.99 -1.82 -4.42
C LEU A 330 -10.75 -2.83 -5.28
N ARG A 331 -11.13 -2.47 -6.52
CA ARG A 331 -11.88 -3.33 -7.46
C ARG A 331 -10.99 -4.05 -8.49
N THR A 332 -9.85 -4.57 -8.09
CA THR A 332 -9.13 -5.56 -8.92
C THR A 332 -9.72 -6.96 -8.83
N THR A 333 -10.91 -7.11 -8.24
CA THR A 333 -11.69 -8.36 -8.27
C THR A 333 -13.15 -8.01 -8.54
N GLU A 334 -13.55 -8.25 -9.79
CA GLU A 334 -14.92 -8.50 -10.27
C GLU A 334 -16.02 -7.47 -9.95
N SER A 335 -16.33 -6.61 -10.92
CA SER A 335 -17.71 -6.36 -11.34
C SER A 335 -17.74 -5.77 -12.74
N HIS A 336 -18.35 -6.50 -13.66
CA HIS A 336 -18.92 -6.01 -14.91
C HIS A 336 -20.07 -5.07 -14.58
N ASP A 337 -19.82 -3.76 -14.55
CA ASP A 337 -20.88 -2.79 -14.78
C ASP A 337 -20.31 -1.60 -15.55
N GLY A 338 -20.78 -1.48 -16.77
CA GLY A 338 -20.20 -0.68 -17.86
C GLY A 338 -20.58 0.78 -17.84
N ARG A 339 -20.35 1.52 -16.76
CA ARG A 339 -20.39 2.99 -16.78
C ARG A 339 -18.97 3.55 -16.84
N LYS A 340 -18.47 3.79 -18.07
CA LYS A 340 -17.27 4.59 -18.32
C LYS A 340 -17.57 6.05 -17.92
N GLN A 341 -17.06 6.50 -16.79
CA GLN A 341 -16.94 7.92 -16.52
C GLN A 341 -15.90 8.51 -17.49
N LYS A 342 -16.34 9.44 -18.34
CA LYS A 342 -15.45 10.21 -19.21
C LYS A 342 -14.51 11.02 -18.33
N SER A 343 -13.24 11.14 -18.72
CA SER A 343 -12.16 11.80 -17.97
C SER A 343 -12.37 13.31 -17.78
N GLY A 344 -13.35 13.91 -18.43
CA GLY A 344 -13.60 15.34 -18.39
C GLY A 344 -12.48 16.22 -19.01
N LEU A 345 -11.40 15.62 -19.51
CA LEU A 345 -10.32 16.31 -20.21
C LEU A 345 -10.73 16.54 -21.67
N SER A 346 -10.30 17.67 -22.22
CA SER A 346 -10.54 18.07 -23.61
C SER A 346 -9.22 18.29 -24.36
N ALA A 347 -9.28 18.55 -25.66
CA ALA A 347 -8.10 18.86 -26.45
C ALA A 347 -7.41 20.16 -25.99
N GLU A 348 -8.12 21.05 -25.32
CA GLU A 348 -7.57 22.31 -24.76
C GLU A 348 -6.61 22.07 -23.59
N ASP A 349 -6.70 20.90 -22.92
CA ASP A 349 -5.80 20.52 -21.84
C ASP A 349 -4.42 20.08 -22.33
N PHE A 350 -4.23 19.98 -23.64
CA PHE A 350 -3.01 19.45 -24.25
C PHE A 350 -2.52 20.31 -25.42
N PRO A 351 -1.23 20.25 -25.77
CA PRO A 351 -0.77 20.80 -27.03
C PRO A 351 -1.40 20.05 -28.21
N SER A 352 -1.44 20.65 -29.39
CA SER A 352 -1.97 20.04 -30.62
C SER A 352 -1.38 18.66 -30.90
N ILE A 353 -0.12 18.46 -30.56
CA ILE A 353 0.59 17.18 -30.67
C ILE A 353 1.42 17.00 -29.40
N ILE A 354 1.14 15.95 -28.62
CA ILE A 354 1.94 15.59 -27.45
C ILE A 354 3.00 14.55 -27.79
N ARG A 355 4.23 14.74 -27.30
CA ARG A 355 5.33 13.80 -27.54
C ARG A 355 5.46 12.85 -26.35
N ILE A 356 5.54 11.56 -26.66
CA ILE A 356 5.69 10.47 -25.70
C ILE A 356 6.87 9.63 -26.11
N SER A 357 7.87 9.51 -25.24
CA SER A 357 8.97 8.55 -25.45
C SER A 357 8.78 7.32 -24.57
N CYS A 358 8.78 6.13 -25.18
CA CYS A 358 8.69 4.87 -24.48
C CYS A 358 10.06 4.19 -24.44
N SER A 359 10.63 4.07 -23.23
CA SER A 359 11.93 3.46 -22.99
C SER A 359 11.81 2.44 -21.83
N ASN A 360 12.65 2.55 -20.80
CA ASN A 360 12.47 1.84 -19.53
C ASN A 360 11.17 2.25 -18.80
N MET A 361 10.77 3.51 -18.97
CA MET A 361 9.51 4.10 -18.51
C MET A 361 8.83 4.82 -19.69
N ILE A 362 7.70 5.48 -19.44
CA ILE A 362 7.02 6.37 -20.38
C ILE A 362 7.31 7.79 -19.96
N TYR A 363 7.92 8.55 -20.85
CA TYR A 363 8.26 9.96 -20.68
C TYR A 363 7.27 10.79 -21.51
N THR A 364 6.49 11.63 -20.85
CA THR A 364 5.51 12.52 -21.48
C THR A 364 5.97 13.96 -21.30
N GLU A 365 6.12 14.72 -22.37
CA GLU A 365 6.50 16.14 -22.31
C GLU A 365 5.43 16.94 -21.57
N LYS A 366 5.86 17.86 -20.68
CA LYS A 366 4.97 18.74 -19.91
C LYS A 366 4.56 20.00 -20.66
N SER A 367 5.37 20.42 -21.64
CA SER A 367 5.16 21.68 -22.33
C SER A 367 3.79 21.74 -23.01
N GLY A 368 3.00 22.75 -22.68
CA GLY A 368 1.66 22.98 -23.23
C GLY A 368 0.59 22.00 -22.70
N VAL A 369 0.89 21.19 -21.72
CA VAL A 369 -0.08 20.32 -21.02
C VAL A 369 -0.62 21.06 -19.80
N SER A 370 -1.95 21.14 -19.64
CA SER A 370 -2.57 21.77 -18.49
C SER A 370 -2.22 21.00 -17.19
N GLU A 371 -2.20 21.69 -16.06
CA GLU A 371 -1.96 21.09 -14.75
C GLU A 371 -2.98 19.97 -14.47
N ARG A 372 -4.23 20.15 -14.90
CA ARG A 372 -5.28 19.14 -14.79
C ARG A 372 -4.94 17.85 -15.53
N ALA A 373 -4.42 17.95 -16.74
CA ALA A 373 -3.99 16.80 -17.52
C ALA A 373 -2.71 16.17 -16.95
N LEU A 374 -1.75 16.98 -16.47
CA LEU A 374 -0.57 16.49 -15.75
C LEU A 374 -0.98 15.70 -14.51
N GLY A 375 -1.91 16.20 -13.72
CA GLY A 375 -2.48 15.48 -12.57
C GLY A 375 -3.11 14.14 -12.94
N ALA A 376 -3.84 14.07 -14.06
CA ALA A 376 -4.42 12.83 -14.55
C ALA A 376 -3.35 11.81 -14.98
N ILE A 377 -2.26 12.26 -15.60
CA ILE A 377 -1.13 11.40 -15.97
C ILE A 377 -0.39 10.91 -14.72
N LYS A 378 -0.10 11.79 -13.74
CA LYS A 378 0.52 11.44 -12.45
C LYS A 378 -0.28 10.34 -11.74
N ARG A 379 -1.61 10.45 -11.71
CA ARG A 379 -2.50 9.44 -11.11
C ARG A 379 -2.37 8.04 -11.72
N MET A 380 -1.94 7.91 -12.96
CA MET A 380 -1.66 6.59 -13.56
C MET A 380 -0.49 5.86 -12.89
N GLY A 381 0.41 6.59 -12.23
CA GLY A 381 1.54 6.06 -11.48
C GLY A 381 1.30 5.96 -9.97
N VAL A 382 0.05 6.03 -9.48
CA VAL A 382 -0.29 5.96 -8.06
C VAL A 382 -1.08 4.69 -7.75
N TYR A 383 -0.72 4.02 -6.65
CA TYR A 383 -1.33 2.76 -6.23
C TYR A 383 -1.66 2.79 -4.74
N ALA A 384 -2.79 2.20 -4.35
CA ALA A 384 -3.08 1.98 -2.94
C ALA A 384 -2.05 1.05 -2.30
N ASN A 385 -1.56 1.40 -1.12
CA ASN A 385 -0.61 0.59 -0.39
C ASN A 385 -1.33 -0.54 0.36
N PRO A 386 -1.21 -1.81 -0.08
CA PRO A 386 -1.91 -2.91 0.57
C PRO A 386 -1.50 -3.10 2.04
N GLU A 387 -0.26 -2.71 2.40
CA GLU A 387 0.22 -2.82 3.78
C GLU A 387 -0.45 -1.81 4.72
N PHE A 388 -0.74 -0.59 4.22
CA PHE A 388 -1.47 0.41 4.98
C PHE A 388 -2.89 -0.08 5.29
N PHE A 389 -3.65 -0.44 4.26
CA PHE A 389 -5.05 -0.89 4.42
C PHE A 389 -5.16 -2.18 5.23
N LYS A 390 -4.20 -3.09 5.09
CA LYS A 390 -4.13 -4.29 5.91
C LYS A 390 -3.83 -3.99 7.37
N ALA A 391 -2.87 -3.09 7.64
CA ALA A 391 -2.57 -2.65 9.01
C ALA A 391 -3.80 -2.00 9.66
N GLN A 392 -4.49 -1.12 8.95
CA GLN A 392 -5.72 -0.48 9.40
C GLN A 392 -6.81 -1.51 9.70
N LYS A 393 -7.08 -2.46 8.79
CA LYS A 393 -8.06 -3.53 9.00
C LYS A 393 -7.72 -4.44 10.20
N MET A 394 -6.43 -4.63 10.46
CA MET A 394 -5.93 -5.43 11.59
C MET A 394 -5.80 -4.63 12.89
N ARG A 395 -6.17 -3.35 12.90
CA ARG A 395 -5.99 -2.41 14.03
C ARG A 395 -4.53 -2.33 14.51
N LEU A 396 -3.60 -2.35 13.54
CA LEU A 396 -2.17 -2.16 13.77
C LEU A 396 -1.79 -0.71 13.47
N PRO A 397 -0.71 -0.18 14.06
CA PRO A 397 -0.21 1.14 13.73
C PRO A 397 0.15 1.24 12.24
N THR A 398 -0.27 2.35 11.61
CA THR A 398 0.02 2.65 10.20
C THR A 398 1.22 3.58 10.04
N TYR A 399 1.85 3.99 11.13
CA TYR A 399 3.02 4.86 11.13
C TYR A 399 4.14 4.33 10.23
N GLY A 400 4.70 5.19 9.38
CA GLY A 400 5.74 4.84 8.42
C GLY A 400 5.26 4.01 7.22
N LYS A 401 3.93 3.89 7.01
CA LYS A 401 3.33 3.25 5.86
C LYS A 401 2.47 4.27 5.12
N PRO A 402 2.91 4.78 3.97
CA PRO A 402 2.10 5.71 3.20
C PRO A 402 0.82 5.01 2.70
N ARG A 403 -0.26 5.77 2.62
CA ARG A 403 -1.56 5.27 2.12
C ARG A 403 -1.48 4.92 0.63
N PHE A 404 -0.73 5.70 -0.13
CA PHE A 404 -0.49 5.51 -1.56
C PHE A 404 0.99 5.33 -1.84
N ILE A 405 1.29 4.51 -2.83
CA ILE A 405 2.62 4.30 -3.39
C ILE A 405 2.67 5.06 -4.71
N CYS A 406 3.49 6.11 -4.77
CA CYS A 406 3.73 6.88 -5.98
C CYS A 406 4.94 6.30 -6.70
N VAL A 407 4.74 5.84 -7.92
CA VAL A 407 5.81 5.29 -8.78
C VAL A 407 6.04 6.13 -10.03
N TYR A 408 5.36 7.26 -10.15
CA TYR A 408 5.70 8.26 -11.15
C TYR A 408 6.93 9.05 -10.69
N GLU A 409 7.64 9.59 -11.64
CA GLU A 409 8.76 10.52 -11.44
C GLU A 409 8.47 11.77 -12.27
N GLU A 410 8.98 12.90 -11.85
CA GLU A 410 8.76 14.18 -12.51
C GLU A 410 10.04 15.00 -12.50
N ASP A 411 10.36 15.61 -13.60
CA ASP A 411 11.38 16.63 -13.74
C ASP A 411 10.78 17.89 -14.42
N ASP A 412 11.61 18.88 -14.72
CA ASP A 412 11.17 20.14 -15.32
C ASP A 412 10.51 19.94 -16.70
N ALA A 413 10.91 18.92 -17.46
CA ALA A 413 10.50 18.69 -18.84
C ALA A 413 9.50 17.57 -19.01
N TYR A 414 9.53 16.55 -18.13
CA TYR A 414 8.80 15.31 -18.32
C TYR A 414 8.04 14.85 -17.07
N ILE A 415 6.89 14.23 -17.31
CA ILE A 415 6.28 13.28 -16.36
C ILE A 415 6.61 11.87 -16.82
N VAL A 416 7.10 11.07 -15.88
CA VAL A 416 7.58 9.72 -16.11
C VAL A 416 6.67 8.73 -15.38
N ILE A 417 6.01 7.83 -16.10
CA ILE A 417 5.12 6.80 -15.54
C ILE A 417 5.54 5.40 -15.97
N PRO A 418 5.11 4.34 -15.22
CA PRO A 418 5.44 2.97 -15.57
C PRO A 418 4.96 2.57 -16.96
N ARG A 419 5.81 1.91 -17.73
CA ARG A 419 5.54 1.52 -19.12
C ARG A 419 4.29 0.64 -19.32
N GLY A 420 3.86 -0.09 -18.31
CA GLY A 420 2.61 -0.86 -18.32
C GLY A 420 1.34 0.01 -18.39
N ARG A 421 1.47 1.34 -18.31
CA ARG A 421 0.36 2.30 -18.41
C ARG A 421 0.17 2.90 -19.81
N LEU A 422 0.99 2.48 -20.79
CA LEU A 422 0.95 3.04 -22.14
C LEU A 422 -0.45 2.96 -22.79
N ASP A 423 -1.12 1.84 -22.69
CA ASP A 423 -2.46 1.66 -23.28
C ASP A 423 -3.48 2.59 -22.61
N ARG A 424 -3.39 2.79 -21.27
CA ARG A 424 -4.25 3.73 -20.54
C ARG A 424 -3.97 5.17 -20.93
N LEU A 425 -2.71 5.56 -21.08
CA LEU A 425 -2.34 6.89 -21.55
C LEU A 425 -2.86 7.14 -22.97
N ARG A 426 -2.70 6.17 -23.88
CA ARG A 426 -3.26 6.25 -25.24
C ARG A 426 -4.79 6.41 -25.23
N SER A 427 -5.49 5.67 -24.35
CA SER A 427 -6.93 5.80 -24.23
C SER A 427 -7.33 7.19 -23.74
N LEU A 428 -6.65 7.72 -22.71
CA LEU A 428 -6.89 9.07 -22.22
C LEU A 428 -6.74 10.12 -23.31
N LEU A 429 -5.64 10.10 -24.07
CA LEU A 429 -5.38 11.06 -25.14
C LEU A 429 -6.41 10.95 -26.29
N LYS A 430 -6.82 9.73 -26.64
CA LYS A 430 -7.89 9.51 -27.64
C LYS A 430 -9.25 10.03 -27.16
N GLU A 431 -9.59 9.82 -25.89
CA GLU A 431 -10.83 10.32 -25.28
C GLU A 431 -10.86 11.85 -25.23
N ALA A 432 -9.69 12.49 -25.01
CA ALA A 432 -9.51 13.94 -25.07
C ALA A 432 -9.41 14.50 -26.51
N GLY A 433 -9.36 13.65 -27.53
CA GLY A 433 -9.24 14.09 -28.94
C GLY A 433 -7.84 14.59 -29.35
N VAL A 434 -6.78 14.18 -28.62
CA VAL A 434 -5.42 14.70 -28.80
C VAL A 434 -4.59 13.78 -29.69
N GLN A 435 -3.85 14.37 -30.63
CA GLN A 435 -2.84 13.65 -31.40
C GLN A 435 -1.55 13.48 -30.60
N PHE A 436 -0.90 12.34 -30.72
CA PHE A 436 0.38 12.09 -30.06
C PHE A 436 1.41 11.43 -30.98
N LEU A 437 2.66 11.79 -30.80
CA LEU A 437 3.81 11.14 -31.42
C LEU A 437 4.45 10.21 -30.40
N LEU A 438 4.50 8.91 -30.72
CA LEU A 438 5.15 7.91 -29.89
C LEU A 438 6.53 7.55 -30.44
N ASP A 439 7.57 7.92 -29.70
CA ASP A 439 8.96 7.54 -29.99
C ASP A 439 9.31 6.28 -29.17
N ASP A 440 9.42 5.15 -29.87
CA ASP A 440 9.74 3.86 -29.22
C ASP A 440 11.26 3.66 -29.15
N ARG A 441 11.85 4.03 -28.02
CA ARG A 441 13.28 3.91 -27.69
C ARG A 441 13.62 2.63 -26.93
N ARG A 442 12.72 1.67 -26.88
CA ARG A 442 12.96 0.40 -26.22
C ARG A 442 13.98 -0.43 -27.00
N ASN A 443 14.86 -1.12 -26.26
CA ASN A 443 15.87 -1.97 -26.89
C ASN A 443 15.24 -3.25 -27.47
N GLY A 444 15.21 -3.37 -28.78
CA GLY A 444 14.74 -4.58 -29.47
C GLY A 444 15.69 -5.78 -29.36
N GLY A 445 16.91 -5.56 -28.89
CA GLY A 445 17.94 -6.56 -28.69
C GLY A 445 18.51 -7.14 -29.98
N GLU A 446 19.57 -7.92 -29.83
CA GLU A 446 20.17 -8.66 -30.94
C GLU A 446 19.33 -9.87 -31.32
N LYS A 447 19.26 -10.18 -32.62
CA LYS A 447 18.66 -11.42 -33.09
C LYS A 447 19.59 -12.61 -32.78
N ILE A 448 19.04 -13.67 -32.21
CA ILE A 448 19.74 -14.93 -31.95
C ILE A 448 19.08 -16.06 -32.72
N LYS A 449 19.89 -17.00 -33.19
CA LYS A 449 19.41 -18.22 -33.87
C LYS A 449 19.16 -19.28 -32.80
N VAL A 450 17.89 -19.48 -32.43
CA VAL A 450 17.48 -20.44 -31.41
C VAL A 450 16.14 -21.02 -31.82
N SER A 451 15.94 -22.31 -31.60
CA SER A 451 14.68 -23.05 -31.83
C SER A 451 14.24 -23.78 -30.56
N PHE A 452 12.96 -24.04 -30.46
CA PHE A 452 12.38 -24.78 -29.37
C PHE A 452 12.25 -26.25 -29.72
N ASN A 453 12.84 -27.09 -28.88
CA ASN A 453 12.79 -28.54 -29.01
C ASN A 453 11.80 -29.11 -27.99
N GLY A 454 10.57 -29.33 -28.39
CA GLY A 454 9.50 -29.84 -27.53
C GLY A 454 8.11 -29.42 -28.02
N THR A 455 7.10 -29.89 -27.29
CA THR A 455 5.70 -29.52 -27.51
C THR A 455 5.12 -28.93 -26.26
N LEU A 456 4.35 -27.85 -26.40
CA LEU A 456 3.59 -27.27 -25.27
C LEU A 456 2.29 -28.03 -25.08
N ARG A 457 1.88 -28.24 -23.84
CA ARG A 457 0.52 -28.69 -23.53
C ARG A 457 -0.49 -27.62 -23.97
N GLU A 458 -1.73 -27.99 -24.20
CA GLU A 458 -2.77 -27.08 -24.69
C GLU A 458 -2.91 -25.78 -23.85
N GLU A 459 -2.91 -25.93 -22.54
CA GLU A 459 -2.97 -24.79 -21.62
C GLU A 459 -1.72 -23.88 -21.67
N GLN A 460 -0.54 -24.50 -21.82
CA GLN A 460 0.71 -23.78 -22.03
C GLN A 460 0.70 -23.04 -23.35
N GLN A 461 0.13 -23.65 -24.40
CA GLN A 461 -0.01 -23.02 -25.70
C GLN A 461 -0.95 -21.81 -25.67
N ARG A 462 -2.10 -21.91 -24.95
CA ARG A 462 -3.00 -20.76 -24.75
C ARG A 462 -2.30 -19.62 -24.01
N ALA A 463 -1.59 -19.92 -22.92
CA ALA A 463 -0.85 -18.94 -22.16
C ALA A 463 0.27 -18.28 -22.98
N PHE A 464 1.01 -19.09 -23.75
CA PHE A 464 2.04 -18.63 -24.66
C PHE A 464 1.46 -17.67 -25.71
N SER A 465 0.38 -18.05 -26.42
CA SER A 465 -0.26 -17.22 -27.44
C SER A 465 -0.74 -15.88 -26.88
N ALA A 466 -1.34 -15.90 -25.67
CA ALA A 466 -1.78 -14.69 -24.99
C ALA A 466 -0.61 -13.74 -24.63
N LEU A 467 0.55 -14.27 -24.21
CA LEU A 467 1.73 -13.47 -23.94
C LEU A 467 2.38 -12.93 -25.21
N MET A 468 2.40 -13.74 -26.29
CA MET A 468 3.04 -13.35 -27.53
C MET A 468 2.30 -12.24 -28.28
N SER A 469 1.00 -12.04 -28.02
CA SER A 469 0.21 -10.94 -28.59
C SER A 469 0.59 -9.55 -28.03
N ARG A 470 1.42 -9.48 -26.98
CA ARG A 470 1.85 -8.24 -26.30
C ARG A 470 3.36 -8.19 -26.11
N ASP A 471 3.91 -7.00 -25.97
CA ASP A 471 5.33 -6.79 -25.66
C ASP A 471 5.63 -7.00 -24.17
N THR A 472 4.63 -6.82 -23.31
CA THR A 472 4.77 -6.98 -21.86
C THR A 472 3.57 -7.74 -21.28
N GLY A 473 3.82 -8.59 -20.29
CA GLY A 473 2.74 -9.35 -19.65
C GLY A 473 3.20 -10.11 -18.42
N VAL A 474 2.24 -10.65 -17.67
CA VAL A 474 2.50 -11.50 -16.50
C VAL A 474 1.72 -12.80 -16.66
N LEU A 475 2.43 -13.92 -16.58
CA LEU A 475 1.82 -15.25 -16.49
C LEU A 475 1.65 -15.62 -15.01
N SER A 476 0.40 -15.66 -14.57
CA SER A 476 0.04 -16.21 -13.27
C SER A 476 -0.46 -17.64 -13.47
N ALA A 477 0.35 -18.61 -13.07
CA ALA A 477 0.03 -20.03 -13.22
C ALA A 477 0.60 -20.82 -12.03
N THR A 478 -0.08 -21.90 -11.67
CA THR A 478 0.30 -22.75 -10.52
C THR A 478 1.74 -23.28 -10.64
N THR A 479 2.28 -23.72 -9.51
CA THR A 479 3.52 -24.51 -9.49
C THR A 479 3.26 -25.78 -10.29
N ALA A 480 4.23 -26.30 -11.01
CA ALA A 480 4.12 -27.43 -11.94
C ALA A 480 3.39 -27.16 -13.28
N PHE A 481 2.81 -25.98 -13.50
CA PHE A 481 2.31 -25.58 -14.82
C PHE A 481 3.38 -25.68 -15.93
N GLY A 482 4.66 -25.56 -15.55
CA GLY A 482 5.77 -25.52 -16.52
C GLY A 482 6.04 -24.11 -17.05
N LYS A 483 5.90 -23.08 -16.20
CA LYS A 483 6.20 -21.68 -16.56
C LYS A 483 7.55 -21.49 -17.23
N THR A 484 8.59 -22.22 -16.77
CA THR A 484 9.94 -22.17 -17.31
C THR A 484 9.99 -22.71 -18.76
N VAL A 485 9.17 -23.73 -19.07
CA VAL A 485 9.06 -24.30 -20.44
C VAL A 485 8.38 -23.29 -21.38
N VAL A 486 7.31 -22.62 -20.88
CA VAL A 486 6.68 -21.52 -21.64
C VAL A 486 7.69 -20.40 -21.88
N GLY A 487 8.51 -20.05 -20.88
CA GLY A 487 9.59 -19.07 -21.02
C GLY A 487 10.63 -19.48 -22.09
N ALA A 488 11.03 -20.76 -22.11
CA ALA A 488 11.93 -21.28 -23.16
C ALA A 488 11.30 -21.14 -24.56
N ARG A 489 10.02 -21.49 -24.72
CA ARG A 489 9.30 -21.29 -25.97
C ARG A 489 9.23 -19.83 -26.40
N MET A 490 9.01 -18.90 -25.44
CA MET A 490 9.00 -17.46 -25.71
C MET A 490 10.36 -16.96 -26.23
N ILE A 491 11.47 -17.43 -25.65
CA ILE A 491 12.83 -17.11 -26.11
C ILE A 491 13.01 -17.55 -27.58
N ALA A 492 12.63 -18.79 -27.90
CA ALA A 492 12.74 -19.31 -29.26
C ALA A 492 11.83 -18.60 -30.26
N GLU A 493 10.68 -18.08 -29.83
CA GLU A 493 9.76 -17.35 -30.71
C GLU A 493 10.22 -15.90 -30.94
N ARG A 494 10.60 -15.18 -29.88
CA ARG A 494 11.09 -13.80 -30.00
C ARG A 494 12.42 -13.70 -30.69
N LYS A 495 13.25 -14.73 -30.58
CA LYS A 495 14.60 -14.80 -31.20
C LYS A 495 15.45 -13.57 -30.91
N ARG A 496 15.39 -13.10 -29.65
CA ARG A 496 16.14 -11.93 -29.15
C ARG A 496 17.05 -12.35 -28.02
N ASN A 497 18.18 -11.66 -27.93
CA ASN A 497 19.03 -11.87 -26.76
C ASN A 497 18.26 -11.63 -25.47
N THR A 498 18.43 -12.56 -24.54
CA THR A 498 17.52 -12.71 -23.39
C THR A 498 18.25 -12.67 -22.07
N LEU A 499 17.67 -11.95 -21.09
CA LEU A 499 18.07 -11.98 -19.69
C LEU A 499 16.93 -12.59 -18.86
N VAL A 500 17.21 -13.70 -18.18
CA VAL A 500 16.30 -14.30 -17.22
C VAL A 500 16.70 -13.85 -15.82
N LEU A 501 15.79 -13.21 -15.10
CA LEU A 501 15.99 -12.70 -13.74
C LEU A 501 15.37 -13.66 -12.74
N VAL A 502 16.19 -14.12 -11.81
CA VAL A 502 15.79 -15.04 -10.73
C VAL A 502 16.28 -14.51 -9.38
N HIS A 503 15.70 -14.97 -8.27
CA HIS A 503 16.07 -14.48 -6.94
C HIS A 503 16.88 -15.51 -6.10
N THR A 504 16.98 -16.78 -6.57
CA THR A 504 17.77 -17.83 -5.90
C THR A 504 18.67 -18.58 -6.87
N SER A 505 19.73 -19.17 -6.31
CA SER A 505 20.64 -20.05 -7.06
C SER A 505 19.95 -21.37 -7.50
N ALA A 506 18.94 -21.82 -6.75
CA ALA A 506 18.17 -23.00 -7.12
C ALA A 506 17.37 -22.77 -8.41
N LEU A 507 16.68 -21.63 -8.51
CA LEU A 507 15.97 -21.23 -9.72
C LEU A 507 16.92 -21.01 -10.90
N LEU A 508 18.10 -20.43 -10.64
CA LEU A 508 19.11 -20.28 -11.69
C LEU A 508 19.49 -21.64 -12.31
N ASN A 509 19.75 -22.65 -11.49
CA ASN A 509 20.09 -23.98 -11.94
C ASN A 509 18.90 -24.66 -12.66
N GLN A 510 17.69 -24.49 -12.16
CA GLN A 510 16.47 -25.01 -12.78
C GLN A 510 16.27 -24.40 -14.17
N TRP A 511 16.38 -23.07 -14.31
CA TRP A 511 16.31 -22.40 -15.61
C TRP A 511 17.39 -22.88 -16.56
N LYS A 512 18.63 -22.98 -16.08
CA LYS A 512 19.74 -23.48 -16.90
C LYS A 512 19.45 -24.87 -17.44
N SER A 513 19.04 -25.81 -16.57
CA SER A 513 18.67 -27.17 -16.97
C SER A 513 17.51 -27.19 -17.98
N THR A 514 16.47 -26.39 -17.74
CA THR A 514 15.31 -26.33 -18.63
C THR A 514 15.66 -25.75 -19.99
N LEU A 515 16.42 -24.65 -20.04
CA LEU A 515 16.83 -24.04 -21.32
C LEU A 515 17.76 -24.98 -22.12
N THR A 516 18.68 -25.68 -21.44
CA THR A 516 19.54 -26.67 -22.09
C THR A 516 18.72 -27.82 -22.69
N LYS A 517 17.63 -28.24 -22.03
CA LYS A 517 16.77 -29.35 -22.50
C LYS A 517 15.86 -28.94 -23.66
N PHE A 518 15.35 -27.72 -23.68
CA PHE A 518 14.29 -27.33 -24.61
C PHE A 518 14.72 -26.33 -25.70
N LEU A 519 15.98 -25.89 -25.70
CA LEU A 519 16.48 -24.98 -26.72
C LEU A 519 17.62 -25.63 -27.54
N ASP A 520 17.51 -25.55 -28.87
CA ASP A 520 18.59 -25.82 -29.78
C ASP A 520 19.21 -24.51 -30.25
N PHE A 521 20.52 -24.43 -30.16
CA PHE A 521 21.29 -23.21 -30.46
C PHE A 521 21.88 -23.28 -31.86
N GLY A 522 21.39 -22.44 -32.76
CA GLY A 522 21.84 -22.34 -34.14
C GLY A 522 22.99 -21.33 -34.32
N TYR A 523 23.78 -21.07 -33.28
CA TYR A 523 24.97 -20.22 -33.29
C TYR A 523 26.12 -20.92 -32.60
N GLU A 524 27.34 -20.69 -33.07
CA GLU A 524 28.54 -21.19 -32.44
C GLU A 524 29.06 -20.16 -31.43
N LEU A 525 29.50 -20.65 -30.29
CA LEU A 525 30.27 -19.85 -29.35
C LEU A 525 31.75 -20.22 -29.50
N PRO A 526 32.64 -19.24 -29.36
CA PRO A 526 34.06 -19.56 -29.26
C PRO A 526 34.28 -20.46 -28.04
N GLU A 527 35.03 -21.55 -28.24
CA GLU A 527 35.26 -22.57 -27.21
C GLU A 527 35.75 -21.98 -25.87
N TRP A 528 36.45 -20.85 -25.91
CA TRP A 528 36.94 -20.17 -24.72
C TRP A 528 37.23 -18.69 -24.96
N LYS A 529 37.14 -17.91 -23.89
CA LYS A 529 37.50 -16.50 -23.85
C LYS A 529 38.66 -16.29 -22.86
N LYS A 530 39.73 -15.58 -23.26
CA LYS A 530 40.76 -15.13 -22.28
C LYS A 530 40.22 -14.00 -21.42
N THR A 531 40.14 -14.24 -20.12
CA THR A 531 39.79 -13.19 -19.16
C THR A 531 40.89 -13.14 -18.08
N ARG A 532 41.61 -12.01 -17.96
CA ARG A 532 42.74 -11.83 -17.04
C ARG A 532 43.76 -12.99 -17.07
N GLY A 533 44.15 -13.42 -18.28
CA GLY A 533 45.17 -14.46 -18.46
C GLY A 533 44.73 -15.93 -18.30
N ARG A 534 43.47 -16.17 -17.87
CA ARG A 534 42.88 -17.52 -17.73
C ARG A 534 41.93 -17.83 -18.86
N LYS A 535 42.00 -19.05 -19.41
CA LYS A 535 41.01 -19.60 -20.35
C LYS A 535 39.72 -19.84 -19.58
N LYS A 536 38.60 -19.34 -20.07
CA LYS A 536 37.27 -19.54 -19.51
C LYS A 536 36.38 -20.17 -20.58
N GLU A 537 35.88 -21.37 -20.30
CA GLU A 537 34.90 -22.04 -21.14
C GLU A 537 33.62 -21.21 -21.21
N LEU A 538 33.07 -21.03 -22.40
CA LEU A 538 31.81 -20.34 -22.62
C LEU A 538 30.69 -21.37 -22.72
N SER A 539 29.58 -21.07 -22.07
CA SER A 539 28.36 -21.86 -22.16
C SER A 539 27.35 -21.13 -23.03
N TYR A 540 26.54 -21.84 -23.79
CA TYR A 540 25.40 -21.26 -24.53
C TYR A 540 24.43 -20.48 -23.61
N ILE A 541 24.36 -20.88 -22.35
CA ILE A 541 23.60 -20.19 -21.32
C ILE A 541 24.58 -19.60 -20.31
N GLY A 542 24.71 -18.26 -20.32
CA GLY A 542 25.55 -17.55 -19.38
C GLY A 542 24.86 -17.41 -18.01
N GLN A 543 25.63 -17.10 -16.98
CA GLN A 543 25.11 -16.86 -15.65
C GLN A 543 25.81 -15.74 -14.91
N LEU A 544 25.06 -15.00 -14.07
CA LEU A 544 25.57 -14.06 -13.10
C LEU A 544 24.99 -14.37 -11.72
N GLY A 545 25.82 -14.73 -10.78
CA GLY A 545 25.42 -15.12 -9.42
C GLY A 545 25.97 -16.48 -9.01
N ALA A 546 25.76 -16.89 -7.77
CA ALA A 546 26.37 -18.09 -7.17
C ALA A 546 27.89 -18.13 -7.37
N ALA A 547 28.57 -17.02 -7.11
CA ALA A 547 30.03 -16.81 -7.28
C ALA A 547 30.56 -16.99 -8.70
N LYS A 548 29.69 -17.04 -9.74
CA LYS A 548 30.09 -17.16 -11.14
C LYS A 548 29.61 -15.95 -11.94
N ASN A 549 30.42 -15.56 -12.93
CA ASN A 549 30.08 -14.59 -13.96
C ASN A 549 30.54 -15.15 -15.33
N THR A 550 29.59 -15.69 -16.06
CA THR A 550 29.85 -16.30 -17.40
C THR A 550 28.89 -15.71 -18.44
N LEU A 551 28.45 -14.46 -18.24
CA LEU A 551 27.56 -13.79 -19.18
C LEU A 551 28.16 -13.80 -20.61
N ASN A 552 27.31 -14.12 -21.58
CA ASN A 552 27.69 -14.19 -22.99
C ASN A 552 26.92 -13.17 -23.86
N GLY A 553 25.92 -12.49 -23.33
CA GLY A 553 25.11 -11.47 -24.00
C GLY A 553 24.04 -12.04 -24.95
N LYS A 554 23.89 -13.37 -25.05
CA LYS A 554 22.88 -14.03 -25.91
C LYS A 554 21.69 -14.54 -25.06
N ILE A 555 21.95 -15.55 -24.24
CA ILE A 555 20.95 -16.05 -23.26
C ILE A 555 21.63 -16.16 -21.90
N ASP A 556 21.25 -15.30 -21.01
CA ASP A 556 21.89 -15.18 -19.72
C ASP A 556 20.86 -15.27 -18.58
N ILE A 557 21.25 -15.88 -17.48
CA ILE A 557 20.44 -15.97 -16.25
C ILE A 557 21.17 -15.22 -15.15
N ALA A 558 20.50 -14.27 -14.51
CA ALA A 558 21.09 -13.48 -13.43
C ALA A 558 20.28 -13.58 -12.14
N ILE A 559 21.00 -13.73 -11.01
CA ILE A 559 20.40 -13.52 -9.69
C ILE A 559 20.27 -12.01 -9.47
N MET A 560 19.05 -11.53 -9.19
CA MET A 560 18.75 -10.09 -9.09
C MET A 560 19.67 -9.34 -8.14
N GLN A 561 20.00 -9.93 -6.97
CA GLN A 561 20.93 -9.35 -6.00
C GLN A 561 22.34 -9.15 -6.57
N SER A 562 22.72 -9.91 -7.57
CA SER A 562 24.02 -9.78 -8.23
C SER A 562 24.09 -8.64 -9.26
N LEU A 563 22.94 -8.07 -9.62
CA LEU A 563 22.82 -6.94 -10.55
C LEU A 563 22.84 -5.60 -9.84
N GLY A 564 22.45 -5.54 -8.57
CA GLY A 564 22.52 -4.34 -7.74
C GLY A 564 23.81 -4.30 -6.90
N GLY A 565 24.24 -3.10 -6.52
CA GLY A 565 25.40 -2.89 -5.65
C GLY A 565 25.43 -1.47 -5.07
N LYS A 566 26.48 -1.12 -4.33
CA LYS A 566 26.65 0.22 -3.75
C LYS A 566 26.67 1.35 -4.80
N ASN A 567 27.05 1.03 -6.03
CA ASN A 567 27.14 1.98 -7.17
C ASN A 567 25.91 1.91 -8.09
N GLY A 568 24.75 1.41 -7.62
CA GLY A 568 23.55 1.28 -8.41
C GLY A 568 23.42 -0.04 -9.19
N VAL A 569 22.60 -0.05 -10.23
CA VAL A 569 22.31 -1.23 -11.05
C VAL A 569 23.34 -1.35 -12.17
N LYS A 570 23.82 -2.57 -12.43
CA LYS A 570 24.78 -2.81 -13.51
C LYS A 570 24.17 -2.50 -14.89
N GLU A 571 24.88 -1.74 -15.71
CA GLU A 571 24.46 -1.33 -17.06
C GLU A 571 24.07 -2.48 -18.00
N ILE A 572 24.57 -3.66 -17.75
CA ILE A 572 24.32 -4.85 -18.59
C ILE A 572 22.82 -5.16 -18.76
N VAL A 573 21.97 -4.77 -17.80
CA VAL A 573 20.52 -5.01 -17.88
C VAL A 573 19.85 -4.26 -19.04
N LYS A 574 20.50 -3.24 -19.58
CA LYS A 574 20.00 -2.43 -20.70
C LYS A 574 20.24 -3.09 -22.08
N ASN A 575 21.09 -4.10 -22.14
CA ASN A 575 21.59 -4.65 -23.41
C ASN A 575 20.71 -5.74 -24.02
N TYR A 576 19.70 -6.22 -23.32
CA TYR A 576 18.84 -7.31 -23.76
C TYR A 576 17.54 -6.81 -24.38
N GLY A 577 17.06 -7.52 -25.41
CA GLY A 577 15.78 -7.24 -26.04
C GLY A 577 14.59 -7.94 -25.38
N LEU A 578 14.87 -9.05 -24.69
CA LEU A 578 13.89 -9.81 -23.93
C LEU A 578 14.36 -9.99 -22.49
N VAL A 579 13.49 -9.66 -21.56
CA VAL A 579 13.70 -9.92 -20.12
C VAL A 579 12.54 -10.77 -19.57
N ILE A 580 12.88 -11.86 -18.90
CA ILE A 580 11.92 -12.74 -18.22
C ILE A 580 12.21 -12.68 -16.72
N VAL A 581 11.22 -12.34 -15.91
CA VAL A 581 11.34 -12.24 -14.46
C VAL A 581 10.60 -13.41 -13.82
N ASP A 582 11.32 -14.36 -13.27
CA ASP A 582 10.71 -15.49 -12.56
C ASP A 582 10.38 -15.12 -11.11
N GLU A 583 9.25 -15.66 -10.63
CA GLU A 583 8.65 -15.33 -9.33
C GLU A 583 8.54 -13.80 -9.13
N CYS A 584 7.96 -13.11 -10.12
CA CYS A 584 7.91 -11.65 -10.17
C CYS A 584 7.11 -11.00 -9.01
N HIS A 585 6.43 -11.77 -8.16
CA HIS A 585 5.82 -11.27 -6.94
C HIS A 585 6.84 -10.76 -5.89
N HIS A 586 8.14 -11.04 -6.07
CA HIS A 586 9.22 -10.47 -5.27
C HIS A 586 9.66 -9.07 -5.71
N VAL A 587 9.21 -8.58 -6.86
CA VAL A 587 9.57 -7.27 -7.42
C VAL A 587 9.35 -6.08 -6.47
N PRO A 588 8.33 -6.03 -5.59
CA PRO A 588 8.17 -4.93 -4.64
C PRO A 588 9.31 -4.75 -3.61
N ALA A 589 10.34 -5.57 -3.65
CA ALA A 589 11.55 -5.30 -2.88
C ALA A 589 12.38 -4.19 -3.57
N LEU A 590 12.80 -3.18 -2.83
CA LEU A 590 13.46 -1.95 -3.32
C LEU A 590 14.54 -2.22 -4.39
N MET A 591 15.41 -3.20 -4.17
CA MET A 591 16.47 -3.53 -5.13
C MET A 591 15.92 -4.13 -6.44
N PHE A 592 14.86 -4.94 -6.37
CA PHE A 592 14.27 -5.55 -7.56
C PHE A 592 13.56 -4.51 -8.41
N GLU A 593 12.89 -3.55 -7.76
CA GLU A 593 12.29 -2.41 -8.41
C GLU A 593 13.33 -1.58 -9.16
N GLN A 594 14.48 -1.29 -8.52
CA GLN A 594 15.59 -0.54 -9.14
C GLN A 594 16.15 -1.26 -10.38
N VAL A 595 16.32 -2.60 -10.31
CA VAL A 595 16.77 -3.38 -11.47
C VAL A 595 15.78 -3.29 -12.61
N LEU A 596 14.49 -3.42 -12.35
CA LEU A 596 13.46 -3.37 -13.39
C LEU A 596 13.25 -1.96 -13.95
N LYS A 597 13.41 -0.92 -13.15
CA LYS A 597 13.44 0.47 -13.64
C LYS A 597 14.61 0.74 -14.61
N ALA A 598 15.71 0.02 -14.50
CA ALA A 598 16.85 0.14 -15.41
C ALA A 598 16.70 -0.70 -16.70
N VAL A 599 15.75 -1.63 -16.76
CA VAL A 599 15.53 -2.51 -17.93
C VAL A 599 14.89 -1.74 -19.07
N ASN A 600 15.60 -1.63 -20.20
CA ASN A 600 15.11 -0.98 -21.42
C ASN A 600 14.66 -1.98 -22.51
N ALA A 601 14.58 -3.28 -22.19
CA ALA A 601 14.20 -4.32 -23.16
C ALA A 601 12.79 -4.06 -23.72
N LYS A 602 12.58 -4.28 -25.00
CA LYS A 602 11.25 -4.18 -25.63
C LYS A 602 10.29 -5.19 -25.05
N TYR A 603 10.72 -6.42 -24.85
CA TYR A 603 9.90 -7.52 -24.37
C TYR A 603 10.21 -7.80 -22.89
N VAL A 604 9.20 -7.67 -22.02
CA VAL A 604 9.36 -7.95 -20.58
C VAL A 604 8.19 -8.77 -20.08
N TYR A 605 8.49 -9.96 -19.55
CA TYR A 605 7.46 -10.88 -19.06
C TYR A 605 7.75 -11.32 -17.63
N GLY A 606 6.74 -11.26 -16.80
CA GLY A 606 6.78 -11.79 -15.44
C GLY A 606 6.15 -13.18 -15.37
N LEU A 607 6.75 -14.08 -14.61
CA LEU A 607 6.20 -15.41 -14.33
C LEU A 607 6.01 -15.53 -12.83
N THR A 608 4.83 -16.00 -12.36
CA THR A 608 4.58 -16.20 -10.94
C THR A 608 3.51 -17.25 -10.70
N ALA A 609 3.60 -17.93 -9.55
CA ALA A 609 2.49 -18.76 -9.06
C ALA A 609 1.47 -17.93 -8.26
N THR A 610 1.88 -16.76 -7.77
CA THR A 610 1.10 -15.94 -6.84
C THR A 610 1.26 -14.46 -7.17
N PRO A 611 0.27 -13.83 -7.79
CA PRO A 611 0.38 -12.42 -8.20
C PRO A 611 0.33 -11.43 -7.02
N VAL A 612 0.00 -11.89 -5.81
CA VAL A 612 -0.17 -11.05 -4.61
C VAL A 612 0.80 -11.49 -3.52
N ARG A 613 1.54 -10.55 -2.97
CA ARG A 613 2.45 -10.76 -1.83
C ARG A 613 1.70 -10.75 -0.49
N ALA A 614 2.02 -11.70 0.40
CA ALA A 614 1.45 -11.79 1.75
C ALA A 614 2.46 -11.33 2.80
N ASP A 615 2.54 -10.03 3.07
CA ASP A 615 3.34 -9.49 4.19
C ASP A 615 2.43 -9.01 5.32
N GLY A 616 2.67 -9.46 6.54
CA GLY A 616 2.10 -8.87 7.74
C GLY A 616 1.63 -9.82 8.83
N GLY A 617 1.83 -9.42 10.07
CA GLY A 617 1.26 -10.08 11.27
C GLY A 617 2.23 -10.96 12.08
N LEU A 618 3.55 -10.80 11.93
CA LEU A 618 4.55 -11.75 12.44
C LEU A 618 4.65 -11.91 13.98
N LYS A 619 4.39 -10.88 14.79
CA LYS A 619 4.73 -10.95 16.24
C LYS A 619 3.75 -11.80 17.06
N THR A 620 2.44 -11.64 16.85
CA THR A 620 1.42 -12.43 17.56
C THR A 620 1.40 -13.87 17.06
N LEU A 621 1.55 -14.07 15.74
CA LEU A 621 1.68 -15.39 15.13
C LEU A 621 2.92 -16.14 15.64
N ASN A 622 4.04 -15.46 15.84
CA ASN A 622 5.25 -16.08 16.36
C ASN A 622 5.10 -16.64 17.78
N ARG A 623 4.31 -15.99 18.64
CA ARG A 623 4.03 -16.51 20.00
C ARG A 623 3.13 -17.74 19.94
N ILE A 624 2.05 -17.69 19.18
CA ILE A 624 1.13 -18.82 18.98
C ILE A 624 1.88 -20.00 18.35
N PHE A 625 2.70 -19.77 17.34
CA PHE A 625 3.50 -20.82 16.71
C PHE A 625 4.52 -21.44 17.67
N SER A 626 5.08 -20.67 18.62
CA SER A 626 5.95 -21.23 19.64
C SER A 626 5.20 -22.20 20.58
N GLU A 627 3.98 -21.85 20.96
CA GLU A 627 3.13 -22.69 21.80
C GLU A 627 2.70 -23.99 21.08
N LEU A 628 2.36 -23.90 19.79
CA LEU A 628 2.01 -25.07 18.96
C LEU A 628 3.18 -26.04 18.77
N CYS A 629 4.42 -25.54 18.64
CA CYS A 629 5.62 -26.37 18.49
C CYS A 629 5.86 -27.30 19.68
N VAL A 630 5.50 -26.89 20.89
CA VAL A 630 5.75 -27.67 22.13
C VAL A 630 4.53 -28.47 22.60
N SER A 631 3.42 -28.41 21.88
CA SER A 631 2.19 -29.15 22.21
C SER A 631 2.36 -30.65 22.02
N LYS A 632 2.55 -31.38 23.11
CA LYS A 632 2.81 -32.82 23.09
C LYS A 632 1.71 -33.63 22.39
N ASN A 633 0.43 -33.33 22.68
CA ASN A 633 -0.69 -34.04 22.08
C ASN A 633 -0.79 -33.82 20.57
N ARG A 634 -0.57 -32.56 20.12
CA ARG A 634 -0.57 -32.22 18.71
C ARG A 634 0.57 -32.90 17.96
N ASN A 635 1.76 -32.86 18.51
CA ASN A 635 2.93 -33.49 17.91
C ASN A 635 2.80 -35.02 17.85
N LYS A 636 2.23 -35.64 18.91
CA LYS A 636 1.94 -37.07 18.90
C LYS A 636 0.98 -37.43 17.76
N LEU A 637 -0.12 -36.69 17.59
CA LEU A 637 -1.07 -36.92 16.50
C LEU A 637 -0.38 -36.85 15.13
N ILE A 638 0.43 -35.78 14.89
CA ILE A 638 1.19 -35.63 13.64
C ILE A 638 2.11 -36.83 13.40
N VAL A 639 2.86 -37.25 14.41
CA VAL A 639 3.82 -38.37 14.31
C VAL A 639 3.08 -39.68 14.02
N ASP A 640 1.98 -39.96 14.73
CA ASP A 640 1.20 -41.16 14.55
C ASP A 640 0.62 -41.26 13.12
N ASP A 641 0.13 -40.14 12.56
CA ASP A 641 -0.39 -40.05 11.18
C ASP A 641 0.73 -40.20 10.13
N VAL A 642 1.92 -39.62 10.36
CA VAL A 642 3.07 -39.78 9.48
C VAL A 642 3.53 -41.22 9.42
N VAL A 643 3.69 -41.88 10.58
CA VAL A 643 4.11 -43.29 10.66
C VAL A 643 3.11 -44.19 9.93
N LYS A 644 1.81 -44.05 10.25
CA LYS A 644 0.73 -44.76 9.55
C LYS A 644 0.79 -44.56 8.02
N THR A 645 1.06 -43.38 7.58
CA THR A 645 1.16 -43.06 6.14
C THR A 645 2.35 -43.77 5.48
N VAL A 646 3.51 -43.81 6.15
CA VAL A 646 4.68 -44.52 5.67
C VAL A 646 4.42 -46.03 5.64
N ASP A 647 3.74 -46.59 6.67
CA ASP A 647 3.36 -47.99 6.72
C ASP A 647 2.41 -48.41 5.62
N CYS A 648 1.52 -47.48 5.18
CA CYS A 648 0.67 -47.66 4.00
C CYS A 648 1.43 -47.56 2.68
N GLY A 649 2.74 -47.41 2.68
CA GLY A 649 3.59 -47.35 1.47
C GLY A 649 3.61 -45.98 0.77
N ARG A 650 3.08 -44.95 1.40
CA ARG A 650 3.05 -43.59 0.85
C ARG A 650 4.34 -42.81 1.15
N MET A 651 4.54 -41.72 0.46
CA MET A 651 5.74 -40.87 0.57
C MET A 651 5.39 -39.50 1.15
N PRO A 652 5.43 -39.37 2.51
CA PRO A 652 5.03 -38.13 3.17
C PRO A 652 6.14 -37.07 3.20
N ILE A 653 5.71 -35.80 3.11
CA ILE A 653 6.49 -34.66 3.50
C ILE A 653 5.80 -33.88 4.62
N VAL A 654 6.53 -33.60 5.71
CA VAL A 654 6.05 -32.84 6.87
C VAL A 654 6.62 -31.44 6.81
N LEU A 655 5.76 -30.44 6.74
CA LEU A 655 6.15 -29.04 6.68
C LEU A 655 5.93 -28.30 7.99
N THR A 656 6.98 -27.65 8.46
CA THR A 656 6.94 -26.73 9.60
C THR A 656 7.67 -25.43 9.27
N GLU A 657 7.49 -24.39 10.08
CA GLU A 657 8.15 -23.09 9.90
C GLU A 657 9.35 -22.90 10.87
N ARG A 658 9.60 -23.86 11.80
CA ARG A 658 10.64 -23.74 12.82
C ARG A 658 11.58 -24.93 12.85
N SER A 659 12.88 -24.63 12.89
CA SER A 659 13.94 -25.66 12.90
C SER A 659 13.88 -26.56 14.13
N GLU A 660 13.52 -26.02 15.29
CA GLU A 660 13.39 -26.77 16.56
C GLU A 660 12.23 -27.76 16.51
N HIS A 661 11.09 -27.31 15.94
CA HIS A 661 9.94 -28.18 15.73
C HIS A 661 10.23 -29.28 14.70
N ALA A 662 10.96 -28.93 13.62
CA ALA A 662 11.37 -29.92 12.63
C ALA A 662 12.24 -31.02 13.25
N LYS A 663 13.22 -30.65 14.09
CA LYS A 663 14.06 -31.60 14.80
C LYS A 663 13.24 -32.47 15.76
N LEU A 664 12.37 -31.88 16.58
CA LEU A 664 11.51 -32.61 17.51
C LEU A 664 10.64 -33.64 16.78
N LEU A 665 10.00 -33.27 15.68
CA LEU A 665 9.20 -34.21 14.89
C LEU A 665 10.07 -35.32 14.27
N THR A 666 11.28 -34.99 13.79
CA THR A 666 12.23 -35.98 13.27
C THR A 666 12.58 -36.99 14.33
N ASP A 667 13.03 -36.54 15.52
CA ASP A 667 13.41 -37.44 16.63
C ASP A 667 12.27 -38.36 17.07
N GLU A 668 11.02 -37.83 17.09
CA GLU A 668 9.85 -38.61 17.47
C GLU A 668 9.43 -39.62 16.39
N ILE A 669 9.58 -39.31 15.10
CA ILE A 669 9.30 -40.25 13.98
C ILE A 669 10.38 -41.32 13.93
N GLU A 670 11.67 -41.00 14.11
CA GLU A 670 12.78 -41.97 14.14
C GLU A 670 12.67 -42.94 15.29
N LYS A 671 12.17 -42.51 16.46
CA LYS A 671 11.84 -43.42 17.59
C LYS A 671 10.80 -44.51 17.22
N ARG A 672 10.02 -44.28 16.15
CA ARG A 672 9.07 -45.27 15.61
C ARG A 672 9.64 -46.09 14.44
N SER A 673 10.97 -46.13 14.32
CA SER A 673 11.72 -46.91 13.32
C SER A 673 11.43 -46.50 11.87
N VAL A 674 11.04 -45.25 11.64
CA VAL A 674 10.92 -44.68 10.29
C VAL A 674 12.14 -43.84 9.97
N LYS A 675 12.79 -44.10 8.84
CA LYS A 675 13.91 -43.26 8.34
C LYS A 675 13.40 -41.84 7.99
N VAL A 676 14.11 -40.80 8.44
CA VAL A 676 13.71 -39.42 8.19
C VAL A 676 14.83 -38.62 7.52
N PHE A 677 14.49 -37.87 6.48
CA PHE A 677 15.35 -36.84 5.91
C PHE A 677 14.96 -35.46 6.43
N LEU A 678 15.78 -34.90 7.30
CA LEU A 678 15.59 -33.55 7.84
C LEU A 678 16.25 -32.50 6.94
N LEU A 679 15.42 -31.55 6.42
CA LEU A 679 15.85 -30.45 5.56
C LEU A 679 15.66 -29.10 6.26
N VAL A 680 16.73 -28.54 6.86
CA VAL A 680 16.74 -27.27 7.62
C VAL A 680 17.75 -26.25 7.08
N GLY A 681 17.49 -24.96 7.28
CA GLY A 681 18.20 -23.85 6.60
C GLY A 681 19.63 -23.53 7.04
N LYS A 682 20.14 -24.15 8.13
CA LYS A 682 21.48 -23.85 8.65
C LYS A 682 22.58 -24.83 8.19
N GLU A 683 22.26 -25.75 7.28
CA GLU A 683 23.18 -26.75 6.79
C GLU A 683 24.13 -26.20 5.71
N SER A 684 25.35 -26.76 5.64
CA SER A 684 26.28 -26.41 4.58
C SER A 684 25.75 -26.81 3.20
N ALA A 685 26.12 -26.08 2.16
CA ALA A 685 25.70 -26.38 0.79
C ALA A 685 26.15 -27.78 0.32
N LYS A 686 27.21 -28.33 0.89
CA LYS A 686 27.70 -29.66 0.61
C LYS A 686 26.77 -30.72 1.19
N LEU A 687 26.48 -30.64 2.49
CA LEU A 687 25.58 -31.56 3.21
C LEU A 687 24.16 -31.57 2.59
N LYS A 688 23.67 -30.39 2.19
CA LYS A 688 22.39 -30.27 1.50
C LYS A 688 22.38 -31.06 0.17
N ARG A 689 23.45 -30.94 -0.65
CA ARG A 689 23.56 -31.66 -1.92
C ARG A 689 23.63 -33.16 -1.70
N GLU A 690 24.36 -33.59 -0.68
CA GLU A 690 24.48 -35.00 -0.30
C GLU A 690 23.12 -35.59 0.08
N LYS A 691 22.36 -34.95 0.96
CA LYS A 691 21.00 -35.36 1.33
C LYS A 691 20.04 -35.40 0.13
N LEU A 692 20.05 -34.40 -0.72
CA LEU A 692 19.21 -34.39 -1.92
C LEU A 692 19.59 -35.48 -2.91
N ALA A 693 20.87 -35.80 -3.05
CA ALA A 693 21.36 -36.90 -3.86
C ALA A 693 20.92 -38.24 -3.29
N GLU A 694 20.97 -38.42 -1.97
CA GLU A 694 20.48 -39.62 -1.27
C GLU A 694 18.99 -39.83 -1.45
N ILE A 695 18.17 -38.74 -1.28
CA ILE A 695 16.73 -38.81 -1.54
C ILE A 695 16.44 -39.17 -3.00
N ALA A 696 17.20 -38.62 -3.95
CA ALA A 696 17.02 -38.88 -5.37
C ALA A 696 17.43 -40.31 -5.76
N ALA A 697 18.43 -40.88 -5.07
CA ALA A 697 18.94 -42.22 -5.30
C ALA A 697 18.14 -43.32 -4.55
N ALA A 698 17.16 -42.95 -3.71
CA ALA A 698 16.36 -43.90 -2.92
C ALA A 698 15.60 -44.88 -3.82
N LYS A 699 15.69 -46.18 -3.49
CA LYS A 699 15.06 -47.24 -4.27
C LYS A 699 13.53 -47.09 -4.30
N PRO A 700 12.84 -47.60 -5.33
CA PRO A 700 11.38 -47.42 -5.47
C PRO A 700 10.57 -47.96 -4.27
N LEU A 701 11.05 -49.00 -3.58
CA LEU A 701 10.42 -49.61 -2.43
C LEU A 701 10.92 -49.10 -1.07
N GLU A 702 11.91 -48.20 -1.09
CA GLU A 702 12.43 -47.63 0.15
C GLU A 702 11.42 -46.65 0.75
N ARG A 703 11.07 -46.82 2.01
CA ARG A 703 10.07 -46.05 2.77
C ARG A 703 10.78 -45.11 3.73
N PHE A 704 10.44 -43.83 3.66
CA PHE A 704 10.95 -42.79 4.55
C PHE A 704 10.01 -41.57 4.59
N ALA A 705 10.20 -40.71 5.57
CA ALA A 705 9.53 -39.43 5.65
C ALA A 705 10.52 -38.28 5.39
N ILE A 706 10.04 -37.19 4.83
CA ILE A 706 10.82 -35.97 4.72
C ILE A 706 10.26 -34.94 5.68
N VAL A 707 11.08 -34.40 6.57
CA VAL A 707 10.70 -33.28 7.45
C VAL A 707 11.44 -32.03 6.99
N ALA A 708 10.71 -30.98 6.65
CA ALA A 708 11.31 -29.79 6.04
C ALA A 708 10.75 -28.47 6.58
N ILE A 709 11.56 -27.41 6.52
CA ILE A 709 11.09 -26.06 6.75
C ILE A 709 10.48 -25.54 5.45
N GLY A 710 9.34 -24.85 5.53
CA GLY A 710 8.57 -24.39 4.36
C GLY A 710 9.36 -23.62 3.31
N ARG A 711 10.40 -22.85 3.69
CA ARG A 711 11.31 -22.16 2.75
C ARG A 711 12.11 -23.14 1.86
N TYR A 712 12.37 -24.34 2.32
CA TYR A 712 13.13 -25.34 1.56
C TYR A 712 12.32 -25.97 0.45
N VAL A 713 11.03 -26.20 0.71
CA VAL A 713 10.10 -26.86 -0.22
C VAL A 713 9.50 -25.84 -1.21
N GLY A 714 9.40 -24.58 -0.80
CA GLY A 714 8.82 -23.52 -1.65
C GLY A 714 9.63 -23.25 -2.94
N GLU A 715 10.97 -23.40 -2.89
CA GLU A 715 11.84 -22.99 -3.96
C GLU A 715 12.93 -24.04 -4.23
N GLY A 716 12.87 -24.68 -5.39
CA GLY A 716 13.94 -25.53 -5.90
C GLY A 716 14.01 -26.95 -5.37
N PHE A 717 13.06 -27.42 -4.54
CA PHE A 717 12.95 -28.82 -4.14
C PHE A 717 12.04 -29.56 -5.12
N ASP A 718 12.53 -30.66 -5.71
CA ASP A 718 11.80 -31.46 -6.69
C ASP A 718 11.99 -32.96 -6.43
N PHE A 719 10.93 -33.62 -5.98
CA PHE A 719 10.91 -35.06 -5.78
C PHE A 719 9.54 -35.60 -6.14
N ALA A 720 9.45 -36.24 -7.31
CA ALA A 720 8.18 -36.61 -7.95
C ALA A 720 7.38 -37.69 -7.18
N ARG A 721 8.03 -38.51 -6.35
CA ARG A 721 7.37 -39.56 -5.55
C ARG A 721 6.48 -39.05 -4.43
N LEU A 722 6.61 -37.78 -4.01
CA LEU A 722 5.78 -37.22 -2.93
C LEU A 722 4.30 -37.30 -3.28
N ASP A 723 3.52 -37.91 -2.41
CA ASP A 723 2.07 -38.07 -2.56
C ASP A 723 1.26 -37.60 -1.36
N THR A 724 1.91 -37.36 -0.22
CA THR A 724 1.24 -36.93 1.00
C THR A 724 1.94 -35.73 1.65
N LEU A 725 1.18 -34.72 2.02
CA LEU A 725 1.66 -33.51 2.68
C LEU A 725 1.03 -33.36 4.06
N PHE A 726 1.89 -33.21 5.08
CA PHE A 726 1.51 -32.87 6.43
C PHE A 726 1.81 -31.42 6.75
N LEU A 727 0.80 -30.63 7.02
CA LEU A 727 0.95 -29.23 7.45
C LEU A 727 1.09 -29.17 8.97
N ALA A 728 2.27 -29.52 9.48
CA ALA A 728 2.58 -29.49 10.91
C ALA A 728 2.59 -28.08 11.49
N MET A 729 2.63 -27.03 10.66
CA MET A 729 2.43 -25.63 11.01
C MET A 729 1.45 -24.96 10.08
N LEU A 730 0.65 -24.06 10.66
CA LEU A 730 -0.43 -23.39 9.98
C LEU A 730 0.09 -22.33 9.01
N ILE A 731 -0.32 -22.45 7.77
CA ILE A 731 -0.10 -21.42 6.73
C ILE A 731 -1.40 -20.66 6.50
N SER A 732 -1.30 -19.33 6.41
CA SER A 732 -2.48 -18.46 6.21
C SER A 732 -2.66 -18.01 4.76
N TRP A 733 -1.70 -18.29 3.90
CA TRP A 733 -1.65 -17.71 2.56
C TRP A 733 -1.92 -18.75 1.48
N LYS A 734 -2.96 -18.47 0.66
CA LYS A 734 -3.37 -19.32 -0.47
C LYS A 734 -2.20 -19.65 -1.42
N GLY A 735 -1.32 -18.69 -1.70
CA GLY A 735 -0.17 -18.88 -2.58
C GLY A 735 0.85 -19.90 -2.08
N LYS A 736 1.16 -19.92 -0.78
CA LYS A 736 2.04 -20.94 -0.19
C LYS A 736 1.42 -22.33 -0.26
N LEU A 737 0.11 -22.43 0.03
CA LEU A 737 -0.62 -23.69 -0.09
C LEU A 737 -0.56 -24.24 -1.52
N THR A 738 -0.83 -23.39 -2.51
CA THR A 738 -0.77 -23.76 -3.93
C THR A 738 0.65 -24.18 -4.35
N GLN A 739 1.69 -23.54 -3.82
CA GLN A 739 3.08 -23.96 -4.08
C GLN A 739 3.41 -25.33 -3.50
N TYR A 740 2.98 -25.60 -2.27
CA TYR A 740 3.26 -26.87 -1.61
C TYR A 740 2.43 -28.02 -2.21
N ALA A 741 1.14 -27.82 -2.43
CA ALA A 741 0.28 -28.77 -3.10
C ALA A 741 0.78 -29.09 -4.53
N GLY A 742 1.21 -28.07 -5.27
CA GLY A 742 1.76 -28.26 -6.62
C GLY A 742 3.04 -29.10 -6.69
N ARG A 743 3.76 -29.32 -5.58
CA ARG A 743 4.89 -30.27 -5.53
C ARG A 743 4.43 -31.72 -5.48
N LEU A 744 3.22 -31.96 -4.94
CA LEU A 744 2.63 -33.28 -4.90
C LEU A 744 2.06 -33.72 -6.24
N HIS A 745 1.66 -32.79 -7.11
CA HIS A 745 1.05 -33.07 -8.42
C HIS A 745 2.06 -33.38 -9.54
N ARG A 746 3.29 -33.79 -9.18
CA ARG A 746 4.28 -34.27 -10.15
C ARG A 746 3.97 -35.70 -10.57
N ASP A 747 4.01 -35.95 -11.86
CA ASP A 747 3.76 -37.28 -12.42
C ASP A 747 4.83 -38.27 -11.95
N TYR A 748 4.40 -39.38 -11.40
CA TYR A 748 5.24 -40.51 -11.05
C TYR A 748 4.47 -41.81 -11.20
N ALA A 749 5.09 -42.83 -11.81
CA ALA A 749 4.47 -44.12 -12.02
C ALA A 749 4.05 -44.77 -10.70
N GLY A 750 2.77 -45.18 -10.57
CA GLY A 750 2.20 -45.73 -9.35
C GLY A 750 1.60 -44.75 -8.37
N LYS A 751 1.61 -43.45 -8.65
CA LYS A 751 0.96 -42.45 -7.84
C LYS A 751 -0.49 -42.26 -8.28
N ASN A 752 -1.41 -42.74 -7.45
CA ASN A 752 -2.84 -42.78 -7.79
C ASN A 752 -3.64 -41.61 -7.19
N GLU A 753 -3.21 -41.08 -6.05
CA GLU A 753 -3.87 -39.99 -5.36
C GLU A 753 -2.87 -39.13 -4.59
N VAL A 754 -3.27 -37.90 -4.28
CA VAL A 754 -2.53 -36.94 -3.45
C VAL A 754 -3.35 -36.59 -2.21
N ILE A 755 -2.73 -36.66 -1.02
CA ILE A 755 -3.40 -36.38 0.24
C ILE A 755 -2.71 -35.24 0.99
N ILE A 756 -3.50 -34.35 1.59
CA ILE A 756 -3.02 -33.30 2.48
C ILE A 756 -3.68 -33.43 3.84
N TYR A 757 -2.86 -33.57 4.89
CA TYR A 757 -3.26 -33.50 6.28
C TYR A 757 -3.09 -32.08 6.80
N ASP A 758 -4.16 -31.47 7.29
CA ASP A 758 -4.18 -30.12 7.84
C ASP A 758 -4.67 -30.16 9.29
N TYR A 759 -3.81 -29.84 10.24
CA TYR A 759 -4.11 -29.87 11.67
C TYR A 759 -4.72 -28.54 12.12
N VAL A 760 -6.00 -28.56 12.46
CA VAL A 760 -6.83 -27.39 12.75
C VAL A 760 -6.98 -27.21 14.25
N ASP A 761 -6.53 -26.07 14.76
CA ASP A 761 -6.67 -25.70 16.18
C ASP A 761 -7.81 -24.68 16.34
N LEU A 762 -9.02 -25.16 16.67
CA LEU A 762 -10.25 -24.36 16.74
C LEU A 762 -10.35 -23.45 17.97
N ASN A 763 -9.48 -23.63 18.99
CA ASN A 763 -9.51 -22.86 20.22
C ASN A 763 -8.97 -21.45 20.09
N VAL A 764 -8.34 -21.13 18.96
CA VAL A 764 -7.74 -19.82 18.69
C VAL A 764 -8.42 -19.26 17.46
N SER A 765 -9.27 -18.26 17.63
CA SER A 765 -10.05 -17.65 16.53
C SER A 765 -9.19 -17.17 15.34
N MET A 766 -7.93 -16.80 15.59
CA MET A 766 -7.00 -16.47 14.52
C MET A 766 -6.64 -17.70 13.68
N LEU A 767 -6.44 -18.85 14.29
CA LEU A 767 -6.09 -20.10 13.62
C LEU A 767 -7.28 -20.68 12.86
N GLU A 768 -8.47 -20.57 13.43
CA GLU A 768 -9.74 -20.89 12.77
C GLU A 768 -9.94 -20.03 11.51
N ASN A 769 -9.72 -18.71 11.58
CA ASN A 769 -9.77 -17.84 10.41
C ASN A 769 -8.70 -18.18 9.34
N MET A 770 -7.51 -18.62 9.75
CA MET A 770 -6.49 -19.12 8.82
C MET A 770 -6.94 -20.40 8.14
N TYR A 771 -7.60 -21.30 8.88
CA TYR A 771 -8.18 -22.51 8.32
C TYR A 771 -9.26 -22.20 7.28
N HIS A 772 -10.22 -21.33 7.57
CA HIS A 772 -11.27 -20.94 6.59
C HIS A 772 -10.68 -20.37 5.30
N LYS A 773 -9.56 -19.66 5.36
CA LYS A 773 -8.85 -19.19 4.16
C LYS A 773 -8.21 -20.34 3.37
N ARG A 774 -7.63 -21.35 4.08
CA ARG A 774 -7.08 -22.55 3.43
C ARG A 774 -8.19 -23.38 2.79
N LEU A 775 -9.33 -23.52 3.47
CA LEU A 775 -10.50 -24.24 2.97
C LEU A 775 -10.94 -23.75 1.58
N LYS A 776 -10.97 -22.40 1.40
CA LYS A 776 -11.22 -21.84 0.07
C LYS A 776 -10.13 -22.20 -0.94
N GLY A 777 -8.85 -22.16 -0.50
CA GLY A 777 -7.70 -22.53 -1.32
C GLY A 777 -7.74 -23.99 -1.78
N TYR A 778 -8.11 -24.91 -0.91
CA TYR A 778 -8.25 -26.35 -1.25
C TYR A 778 -9.34 -26.58 -2.30
N LYS A 779 -10.51 -25.95 -2.14
CA LYS A 779 -11.60 -26.02 -3.14
C LYS A 779 -11.17 -25.46 -4.49
N ASP A 780 -10.44 -24.35 -4.48
CA ASP A 780 -9.97 -23.69 -5.73
C ASP A 780 -8.95 -24.53 -6.52
N ILE A 781 -8.21 -25.43 -5.84
CA ILE A 781 -7.26 -26.36 -6.48
C ILE A 781 -7.82 -27.78 -6.67
N GLY A 782 -9.12 -27.98 -6.39
CA GLY A 782 -9.82 -29.22 -6.72
C GLY A 782 -9.76 -30.34 -5.69
N TYR A 783 -9.46 -30.04 -4.43
CA TYR A 783 -9.44 -31.02 -3.34
C TYR A 783 -10.81 -31.17 -2.68
N GLU A 784 -11.17 -32.40 -2.36
CA GLU A 784 -12.35 -32.78 -1.56
C GLU A 784 -11.99 -32.95 -0.08
N ILE A 785 -12.93 -32.63 0.81
CA ILE A 785 -12.75 -32.71 2.26
C ILE A 785 -13.32 -34.04 2.74
N HIS A 786 -12.50 -34.87 3.41
CA HIS A 786 -12.89 -36.20 3.92
C HIS A 786 -13.06 -36.28 5.43
N ALA A 787 -12.89 -35.15 6.17
CA ALA A 787 -13.17 -35.10 7.60
C ALA A 787 -14.16 -33.97 7.91
N ASP A 788 -15.13 -34.22 8.80
CA ASP A 788 -16.10 -33.23 9.23
C ASP A 788 -15.64 -32.58 10.53
N ILE A 789 -15.22 -31.30 10.43
CA ILE A 789 -14.81 -30.52 11.61
C ILE A 789 -15.95 -30.30 12.61
N LYS A 790 -17.22 -30.42 12.20
CA LYS A 790 -18.36 -30.28 13.11
C LYS A 790 -18.39 -31.36 14.19
N SER A 791 -17.72 -32.49 13.94
CA SER A 791 -17.58 -33.58 14.91
C SER A 791 -16.47 -33.36 15.94
N CYS A 792 -15.57 -32.39 15.73
CA CYS A 792 -14.46 -32.10 16.62
C CYS A 792 -14.90 -31.37 17.87
N LYS A 793 -14.58 -31.92 19.07
CA LYS A 793 -14.84 -31.22 20.33
C LYS A 793 -14.01 -29.95 20.45
N ARG A 794 -14.59 -28.84 20.93
CA ARG A 794 -13.83 -27.66 21.31
C ARG A 794 -12.79 -28.08 22.38
N GLY A 795 -11.51 -27.79 22.12
CA GLY A 795 -10.40 -28.11 23.02
C GLY A 795 -9.39 -29.12 22.45
N THR A 796 -9.65 -29.74 21.30
CA THR A 796 -8.74 -30.66 20.64
C THR A 796 -8.27 -30.16 19.29
N THR A 797 -7.04 -30.53 18.90
CA THR A 797 -6.55 -30.37 17.54
C THR A 797 -7.22 -31.48 16.70
N CYS A 798 -7.78 -31.09 15.55
CA CYS A 798 -8.40 -32.03 14.62
C CYS A 798 -7.55 -32.12 13.35
N ASP A 799 -7.42 -33.33 12.81
CA ASP A 799 -6.90 -33.59 11.49
C ASP A 799 -8.02 -33.49 10.45
N VAL A 800 -7.77 -32.76 9.38
CA VAL A 800 -8.67 -32.65 8.24
C VAL A 800 -7.94 -33.18 7.03
N ILE A 801 -8.51 -34.23 6.43
CA ILE A 801 -7.92 -34.90 5.28
C ILE A 801 -8.54 -34.36 4.00
N TYR A 802 -7.71 -33.94 3.08
CA TYR A 802 -8.09 -33.50 1.75
C TYR A 802 -7.54 -34.49 0.72
N LYS A 803 -8.41 -35.03 -0.11
CA LYS A 803 -8.05 -35.91 -1.21
C LYS A 803 -8.38 -35.24 -2.54
N GLU A 804 -7.64 -35.60 -3.57
CA GLU A 804 -7.97 -35.22 -4.94
C GLU A 804 -9.29 -35.87 -5.35
N GLY A 805 -10.27 -35.06 -5.86
CA GLY A 805 -11.60 -35.56 -6.19
C GLY A 805 -11.55 -36.61 -7.31
N THR A 806 -12.27 -37.73 -7.12
CA THR A 806 -12.36 -38.87 -8.04
C THR A 806 -13.08 -38.54 -9.35
N GLY A 807 -12.69 -37.55 -10.10
CA GLY A 807 -13.29 -37.18 -11.36
C GLY A 807 -12.37 -36.46 -12.33
N ARG A 808 -11.17 -36.16 -11.88
CA ARG A 808 -10.17 -35.53 -12.70
C ARG A 808 -8.93 -36.39 -12.77
N LYS A 809 -8.79 -37.23 -13.79
CA LYS A 809 -7.47 -37.57 -14.33
C LYS A 809 -6.73 -36.27 -14.44
N CYS A 810 -5.47 -36.25 -13.99
CA CYS A 810 -4.58 -35.08 -13.94
C CYS A 810 -4.53 -34.34 -15.30
N SER A 811 -5.61 -33.70 -15.67
CA SER A 811 -5.68 -32.66 -16.68
C SER A 811 -5.98 -31.39 -15.91
N LEU A 812 -4.94 -30.58 -15.70
CA LEU A 812 -5.03 -29.20 -15.26
C LEU A 812 -5.84 -28.39 -16.29
N THR A 813 -7.17 -28.58 -16.30
CA THR A 813 -8.07 -27.71 -17.00
C THR A 813 -8.49 -26.61 -16.02
N GLY A 814 -7.80 -25.47 -16.13
CA GLY A 814 -8.23 -24.26 -15.45
C GLY A 814 -9.58 -23.79 -15.99
N LYS A 815 -10.53 -23.55 -15.11
CA LYS A 815 -11.56 -22.53 -15.30
C LYS A 815 -11.13 -21.25 -14.61
#